data_9639da9adc6e42990d98dd4521cfcc55
#
_entry.id   9639da9adc6e42990d98dd4521cfcc55
#
_cell.length_a   1.000
_cell.length_b   1.000
_cell.length_c   1.000
_cell.angle_alpha   90.00
_cell.angle_beta   90.00
_cell.angle_gamma   90.00
#
_symmetry.space_group_name_H-M   'P 1'
#
loop_
_entity.id
_entity.type
_entity.pdbx_description
1 polymer ?
#
loop_
_entity_poly.entity_id
_entity_poly.type
_entity_poly.pdbx_seq_one_letter_code
_entity_poly.pdbx_strand_id
1 'polypeptide(L)'
;MKGGFLMSQQKELTHEDVQKIVGSYMNEEHVALVEKAYHFAEVAHHDQRRKSGEPYIIHPIQVAGILANLHMDPETVCAGYLHDIVEDTGATLDDIKELFGPTIAMIVDGDTKLGKIRYKSNKEQMAATHRKLLLAMSKDIRVMIVKLADRLHNMRTLNHLRPDKQRRISNETLEIYAPIADRLGISTIKWELEDLSLRYLNPQQYYRIVHLMNSRRDQRVDYIDDSIKLIKKAIADLNLGPNVEIYGRPKHIYSVYRKMVTQHKQFSQIYDLLAVRIVVDSIRDCYAALGAIHTNWKPMPGRFKDYIAMPKANGYQSLHTTIIGPEGRPLEVQIRTHKMHEIAEYGVAAHWAYKEGKTNGIRQNQDSQKLNVVKEILELRSESQGTDEFMQGIQSDIFTDKVYAFTPKGDVIEMPKGSGPLDMAYQIHTEVGNHTTGAKVNGRIVPLDYEIKNGDIVDILTSSSSAGPSRDWFDLVSTRRARNKIRQFFRAHNREENIEQGKQLLENELREAGYSPSELMTDEKCEEVAKEAHYNSSDDMFAALGFGDLAPVGIRNRFTADIRQQAESDRQQAAEKAVLEDHQTLEKPNERERQKQAKASSEGVVVEGVDNLLVRLSHCCSPIPGDAITGYITKGRGVSVHRDDCPNIKAARKNGERIVSVYWANPNGDKTNYNADLEVQGYNRNGLLNDVLRSVNNSTRFLNSVNGKVDHNKMVTISLTIGVRNLRQLQLIMDGLKNIPDVYVVKRIIR
;
A
#
# COMPACT_ATOMS: atom_id res chain seq x y z
N MET A 1 -29.81 -21.85 15.08
CA MET A 1 -29.49 -20.72 14.17
C MET A 1 -28.76 -21.25 12.95
N LYS A 2 -29.40 -21.15 11.78
CA LYS A 2 -28.83 -21.61 10.49
C LYS A 2 -27.87 -20.54 9.95
N GLY A 3 -26.68 -20.46 10.48
CA GLY A 3 -25.63 -19.56 10.00
C GLY A 3 -24.98 -20.13 8.74
N GLY A 4 -25.32 -19.58 7.60
CA GLY A 4 -24.76 -19.99 6.32
C GLY A 4 -23.28 -19.67 6.21
N PHE A 5 -22.47 -20.67 5.86
CA PHE A 5 -21.02 -20.60 5.62
C PHE A 5 -20.64 -20.13 4.21
N LEU A 6 -21.60 -19.78 3.42
CA LEU A 6 -21.44 -18.95 2.23
C LEU A 6 -21.60 -17.52 2.68
N MET A 7 -20.78 -16.59 2.16
CA MET A 7 -21.21 -15.21 2.08
C MET A 7 -22.60 -15.25 1.43
N SER A 8 -23.66 -15.43 2.26
CA SER A 8 -24.98 -15.02 1.89
C SER A 8 -24.76 -13.57 1.45
N GLN A 9 -25.24 -13.19 0.28
CA GLN A 9 -25.48 -11.79 0.00
C GLN A 9 -26.09 -11.24 1.29
N GLN A 10 -25.28 -10.53 2.08
CA GLN A 10 -25.82 -9.85 3.26
C GLN A 10 -26.90 -8.98 2.66
N LYS A 11 -28.14 -9.17 3.09
CA LYS A 11 -29.26 -8.37 2.63
C LYS A 11 -28.82 -6.91 2.78
N GLU A 12 -28.84 -6.16 1.70
CA GLU A 12 -28.56 -4.75 1.75
C GLU A 12 -29.47 -4.10 2.80
N LEU A 13 -28.86 -3.37 3.72
CA LEU A 13 -29.59 -2.68 4.77
C LEU A 13 -30.33 -1.51 4.13
N THR A 14 -31.60 -1.36 4.51
CA THR A 14 -32.34 -0.14 4.24
C THR A 14 -32.06 0.89 5.34
N HIS A 15 -32.42 2.16 5.10
CA HIS A 15 -32.32 3.17 6.16
C HIS A 15 -33.14 2.79 7.39
N GLU A 16 -34.34 2.21 7.23
CA GLU A 16 -35.17 1.73 8.32
C GLU A 16 -34.50 0.61 9.13
N ASP A 17 -33.74 -0.28 8.46
CA ASP A 17 -32.96 -1.30 9.17
C ASP A 17 -31.86 -0.63 10.04
N VAL A 18 -31.17 0.40 9.53
CA VAL A 18 -30.20 1.17 10.31
C VAL A 18 -30.86 1.88 11.48
N GLN A 19 -32.02 2.51 11.28
CA GLN A 19 -32.80 3.16 12.33
C GLN A 19 -33.20 2.18 13.45
N LYS A 20 -33.62 0.96 13.10
CA LYS A 20 -33.91 -0.09 14.09
C LYS A 20 -32.68 -0.47 14.91
N ILE A 21 -31.51 -0.58 14.25
CA ILE A 21 -30.25 -0.91 14.92
C ILE A 21 -29.88 0.20 15.90
N VAL A 22 -29.82 1.46 15.45
CA VAL A 22 -29.41 2.59 16.31
C VAL A 22 -30.43 2.82 17.43
N GLY A 23 -31.74 2.67 17.15
CA GLY A 23 -32.80 2.77 18.16
C GLY A 23 -32.74 1.70 19.25
N SER A 24 -31.99 0.61 19.07
CA SER A 24 -31.80 -0.42 20.09
C SER A 24 -30.79 -0.03 21.17
N TYR A 25 -29.95 1.00 20.93
CA TYR A 25 -28.89 1.38 21.86
C TYR A 25 -28.66 2.89 22.01
N MET A 26 -29.30 3.75 21.21
CA MET A 26 -29.26 5.22 21.29
C MET A 26 -30.58 5.79 21.85
N ASN A 27 -30.52 6.98 22.42
CA ASN A 27 -31.70 7.73 22.82
C ASN A 27 -32.38 8.41 21.61
N GLU A 28 -33.61 8.92 21.80
CA GLU A 28 -34.41 9.53 20.74
C GLU A 28 -33.72 10.74 20.07
N GLU A 29 -33.01 11.57 20.86
CA GLU A 29 -32.29 12.75 20.34
C GLU A 29 -31.16 12.33 19.36
N HIS A 30 -30.41 11.31 19.73
CA HIS A 30 -29.34 10.78 18.89
C HIS A 30 -29.87 10.06 17.63
N VAL A 31 -30.99 9.34 17.77
CA VAL A 31 -31.67 8.73 16.60
C VAL A 31 -32.13 9.82 15.63
N ALA A 32 -32.70 10.94 16.14
CA ALA A 32 -33.11 12.06 15.31
C ALA A 32 -31.92 12.77 14.61
N LEU A 33 -30.74 12.82 15.24
CA LEU A 33 -29.52 13.33 14.63
C LEU A 33 -29.06 12.44 13.47
N VAL A 34 -29.12 11.12 13.62
CA VAL A 34 -28.79 10.15 12.57
C VAL A 34 -29.78 10.25 11.39
N GLU A 35 -31.07 10.43 11.70
CA GLU A 35 -32.13 10.67 10.69
C GLU A 35 -31.83 11.94 9.87
N LYS A 36 -31.47 13.04 10.54
CA LYS A 36 -31.11 14.31 9.90
C LYS A 36 -29.90 14.13 8.96
N ALA A 37 -28.90 13.33 9.38
CA ALA A 37 -27.72 13.07 8.56
C ALA A 37 -28.07 12.26 7.28
N TYR A 38 -28.96 11.27 7.42
CA TYR A 38 -29.47 10.51 6.29
C TYR A 38 -30.19 11.42 5.28
N HIS A 39 -31.16 12.21 5.72
CA HIS A 39 -31.91 13.08 4.81
C HIS A 39 -31.00 14.11 4.10
N PHE A 40 -29.99 14.65 4.80
CA PHE A 40 -29.03 15.53 4.18
C PHE A 40 -28.23 14.82 3.10
N ALA A 41 -27.76 13.58 3.36
CA ALA A 41 -27.04 12.78 2.40
C ALA A 41 -27.91 12.37 1.20
N GLU A 42 -29.19 12.02 1.42
CA GLU A 42 -30.16 11.66 0.39
C GLU A 42 -30.39 12.81 -0.58
N VAL A 43 -30.60 14.02 -0.07
CA VAL A 43 -30.78 15.21 -0.90
C VAL A 43 -29.49 15.55 -1.68
N ALA A 44 -28.34 15.48 -1.02
CA ALA A 44 -27.06 15.82 -1.62
C ALA A 44 -26.65 14.86 -2.75
N HIS A 45 -27.03 13.57 -2.67
CA HIS A 45 -26.70 12.53 -3.66
C HIS A 45 -27.87 12.17 -4.60
N HIS A 46 -28.97 12.93 -4.59
CA HIS A 46 -30.23 12.60 -5.28
C HIS A 46 -30.03 12.18 -6.74
N ASP A 47 -29.23 12.90 -7.51
CA ASP A 47 -29.01 12.66 -8.94
C ASP A 47 -27.82 11.74 -9.25
N GLN A 48 -27.13 11.28 -8.24
CA GLN A 48 -25.91 10.50 -8.41
C GLN A 48 -26.22 9.00 -8.48
N ARG A 49 -25.47 8.29 -9.35
CA ARG A 49 -25.54 6.84 -9.48
C ARG A 49 -24.17 6.20 -9.40
N ARG A 50 -24.11 5.03 -8.78
CA ARG A 50 -22.91 4.20 -8.76
C ARG A 50 -22.64 3.55 -10.13
N LYS A 51 -21.45 2.97 -10.30
CA LYS A 51 -21.11 2.21 -11.52
C LYS A 51 -21.94 0.95 -11.71
N SER A 52 -22.57 0.44 -10.67
CA SER A 52 -23.59 -0.61 -10.70
C SER A 52 -24.92 -0.17 -11.33
N GLY A 53 -25.14 1.17 -11.45
CA GLY A 53 -26.41 1.76 -11.90
C GLY A 53 -27.37 2.13 -10.76
N GLU A 54 -27.09 1.74 -9.54
CA GLU A 54 -27.91 1.98 -8.34
C GLU A 54 -27.76 3.44 -7.85
N PRO A 55 -28.77 3.99 -7.11
CA PRO A 55 -28.66 5.29 -6.47
C PRO A 55 -27.44 5.34 -5.53
N TYR A 56 -26.72 6.47 -5.54
CA TYR A 56 -25.49 6.61 -4.73
C TYR A 56 -25.73 6.48 -3.24
N ILE A 57 -26.89 6.94 -2.73
CA ILE A 57 -27.26 6.93 -1.31
C ILE A 57 -27.20 5.52 -0.67
N ILE A 58 -27.31 4.44 -1.45
CA ILE A 58 -27.16 3.07 -0.94
C ILE A 58 -25.81 2.89 -0.27
N HIS A 59 -24.74 3.51 -0.81
CA HIS A 59 -23.40 3.40 -0.22
C HIS A 59 -23.31 4.02 1.20
N PRO A 60 -23.67 5.28 1.43
CA PRO A 60 -23.75 5.85 2.76
C PRO A 60 -24.60 5.07 3.74
N ILE A 61 -25.76 4.54 3.29
CA ILE A 61 -26.62 3.67 4.13
C ILE A 61 -25.86 2.42 4.58
N GLN A 62 -25.15 1.73 3.68
CA GLN A 62 -24.39 0.54 4.05
C GLN A 62 -23.22 0.86 4.98
N VAL A 63 -22.50 1.97 4.76
CA VAL A 63 -21.41 2.42 5.62
C VAL A 63 -21.94 2.73 7.03
N ALA A 64 -23.01 3.53 7.13
CA ALA A 64 -23.67 3.83 8.41
C ALA A 64 -24.20 2.55 9.09
N GLY A 65 -24.74 1.60 8.31
CA GLY A 65 -25.20 0.30 8.81
C GLY A 65 -24.07 -0.56 9.36
N ILE A 66 -22.90 -0.56 8.75
CA ILE A 66 -21.70 -1.24 9.29
C ILE A 66 -21.30 -0.62 10.63
N LEU A 67 -21.28 0.72 10.72
CA LEU A 67 -20.96 1.46 11.94
C LEU A 67 -22.00 1.25 13.04
N ALA A 68 -23.28 1.22 12.70
CA ALA A 68 -24.37 0.93 13.64
C ALA A 68 -24.27 -0.50 14.19
N ASN A 69 -23.92 -1.50 13.36
CA ASN A 69 -23.68 -2.88 13.82
C ASN A 69 -22.45 -3.01 14.74
N LEU A 70 -21.51 -2.07 14.66
CA LEU A 70 -20.39 -1.95 15.61
C LEU A 70 -20.79 -1.18 16.89
N HIS A 71 -22.06 -0.78 17.02
CA HIS A 71 -22.62 0.03 18.12
C HIS A 71 -21.85 1.34 18.35
N MET A 72 -21.43 2.01 17.25
CA MET A 72 -20.68 3.27 17.32
C MET A 72 -21.57 4.42 17.84
N ASP A 73 -20.90 5.47 18.35
CA ASP A 73 -21.55 6.69 18.78
C ASP A 73 -22.30 7.41 17.64
N PRO A 74 -23.28 8.29 17.98
CA PRO A 74 -24.10 9.00 16.98
C PRO A 74 -23.28 9.78 15.97
N GLU A 75 -22.21 10.45 16.41
CA GLU A 75 -21.35 11.27 15.58
C GLU A 75 -20.64 10.43 14.51
N THR A 76 -20.19 9.23 14.87
CA THR A 76 -19.55 8.31 13.95
C THR A 76 -20.53 7.74 12.93
N VAL A 77 -21.75 7.38 13.34
CA VAL A 77 -22.79 6.90 12.42
C VAL A 77 -23.21 8.02 11.44
N CYS A 78 -23.40 9.26 11.94
CA CYS A 78 -23.64 10.42 11.10
C CYS A 78 -22.51 10.65 10.08
N ALA A 79 -21.26 10.58 10.55
CA ALA A 79 -20.11 10.68 9.64
C ALA A 79 -20.11 9.59 8.57
N GLY A 80 -20.61 8.40 8.86
CA GLY A 80 -20.82 7.32 7.88
C GLY A 80 -21.80 7.70 6.77
N TYR A 81 -22.87 8.45 7.06
CA TYR A 81 -23.77 9.01 6.04
C TYR A 81 -23.15 10.15 5.26
N LEU A 82 -22.29 10.94 5.88
CA LEU A 82 -21.78 12.21 5.34
C LEU A 82 -20.37 12.16 4.73
N HIS A 83 -19.67 11.01 4.78
CA HIS A 83 -18.24 10.90 4.50
C HIS A 83 -17.84 11.31 3.07
N ASP A 84 -18.67 11.03 2.07
CA ASP A 84 -18.41 11.35 0.66
C ASP A 84 -19.02 12.68 0.20
N ILE A 85 -19.82 13.36 1.03
CA ILE A 85 -20.57 14.55 0.62
C ILE A 85 -19.65 15.68 0.18
N VAL A 86 -18.58 15.96 0.91
CA VAL A 86 -17.62 17.02 0.58
C VAL A 86 -16.81 16.71 -0.70
N GLU A 87 -16.60 15.41 -1.00
CA GLU A 87 -15.86 15.00 -2.20
C GLU A 87 -16.74 15.04 -3.46
N ASP A 88 -17.96 14.54 -3.35
CA ASP A 88 -18.79 14.18 -4.50
C ASP A 88 -19.97 15.14 -4.73
N THR A 89 -20.18 16.13 -3.85
CA THR A 89 -21.28 17.10 -3.96
C THR A 89 -20.78 18.54 -3.86
N GLY A 90 -21.69 19.51 -3.87
CA GLY A 90 -21.39 20.94 -3.70
C GLY A 90 -21.34 21.40 -2.23
N ALA A 91 -21.62 20.53 -1.27
CA ALA A 91 -21.61 20.88 0.15
C ALA A 91 -20.19 21.04 0.69
N THR A 92 -20.00 21.95 1.62
CA THR A 92 -18.70 22.28 2.22
C THR A 92 -18.55 21.71 3.63
N LEU A 93 -17.32 21.66 4.15
CA LEU A 93 -17.06 21.30 5.54
C LEU A 93 -17.70 22.29 6.53
N ASP A 94 -17.82 23.55 6.15
CA ASP A 94 -18.47 24.56 6.99
C ASP A 94 -19.98 24.31 7.11
N ASP A 95 -20.64 23.86 6.03
CA ASP A 95 -22.05 23.45 6.10
C ASP A 95 -22.25 22.27 7.04
N ILE A 96 -21.37 21.29 6.98
CA ILE A 96 -21.44 20.12 7.91
C ILE A 96 -21.19 20.57 9.34
N LYS A 97 -20.25 21.47 9.58
CA LYS A 97 -19.92 22.00 10.88
C LYS A 97 -21.09 22.78 11.51
N GLU A 98 -21.77 23.58 10.70
CA GLU A 98 -22.93 24.38 11.13
C GLU A 98 -24.13 23.48 11.45
N LEU A 99 -24.41 22.48 10.61
CA LEU A 99 -25.61 21.63 10.73
C LEU A 99 -25.47 20.49 11.72
N PHE A 100 -24.26 19.92 11.88
CA PHE A 100 -24.01 18.69 12.62
C PHE A 100 -22.91 18.83 13.68
N GLY A 101 -22.25 19.98 13.76
CA GLY A 101 -21.23 20.26 14.78
C GLY A 101 -19.79 19.94 14.36
N PRO A 102 -18.81 20.42 15.16
CA PRO A 102 -17.39 20.36 14.80
C PRO A 102 -16.82 18.94 14.82
N THR A 103 -17.35 18.03 15.64
CA THR A 103 -16.87 16.66 15.76
C THR A 103 -17.14 15.87 14.47
N ILE A 104 -18.38 15.93 13.96
CA ILE A 104 -18.76 15.25 12.72
C ILE A 104 -17.97 15.83 11.55
N ALA A 105 -17.86 17.17 11.45
CA ALA A 105 -17.08 17.83 10.42
C ALA A 105 -15.60 17.41 10.44
N MET A 106 -14.98 17.23 11.63
CA MET A 106 -13.61 16.77 11.77
C MET A 106 -13.43 15.32 11.29
N ILE A 107 -14.38 14.43 11.61
CA ILE A 107 -14.33 13.03 11.16
C ILE A 107 -14.45 12.97 9.63
N VAL A 108 -15.37 13.72 9.04
CA VAL A 108 -15.57 13.79 7.59
C VAL A 108 -14.33 14.38 6.89
N ASP A 109 -13.74 15.48 7.39
CA ASP A 109 -12.50 16.05 6.83
C ASP A 109 -11.34 15.03 6.87
N GLY A 110 -11.23 14.27 7.96
CA GLY A 110 -10.20 13.24 8.10
C GLY A 110 -10.32 12.12 7.07
N ASP A 111 -11.53 11.79 6.64
CA ASP A 111 -11.83 10.77 5.62
C ASP A 111 -11.65 11.28 4.19
N THR A 112 -11.80 12.60 3.96
CA THR A 112 -11.73 13.23 2.64
C THR A 112 -10.34 13.10 2.01
N LYS A 113 -10.29 12.73 0.73
CA LYS A 113 -9.03 12.64 -0.04
C LYS A 113 -8.38 14.01 -0.17
N LEU A 114 -7.03 14.02 -0.33
CA LEU A 114 -6.29 15.23 -0.65
C LEU A 114 -6.69 15.72 -2.06
N GLY A 115 -7.76 16.52 -2.15
CA GLY A 115 -8.24 17.10 -3.39
C GLY A 115 -7.32 18.21 -3.90
N LYS A 116 -7.14 18.30 -5.25
CA LYS A 116 -6.53 19.41 -6.00
C LYS A 116 -5.02 19.62 -5.92
N ILE A 117 -4.22 18.82 -5.22
CA ILE A 117 -2.76 18.88 -5.35
C ILE A 117 -2.34 18.10 -6.59
N ARG A 118 -1.56 18.75 -7.49
CA ARG A 118 -0.97 18.06 -8.65
C ARG A 118 0.21 17.23 -8.20
N TYR A 119 0.01 15.90 -8.13
CA TYR A 119 1.09 14.95 -7.85
C TYR A 119 1.79 14.51 -9.13
N LYS A 120 3.09 14.25 -9.06
CA LYS A 120 3.90 13.77 -10.19
C LYS A 120 3.52 12.32 -10.57
N SER A 121 2.96 11.54 -9.63
CA SER A 121 2.54 10.16 -9.87
C SER A 121 1.35 9.76 -9.01
N ASN A 122 0.59 8.75 -9.48
CA ASN A 122 -0.48 8.13 -8.67
C ASN A 122 0.05 7.52 -7.36
N LYS A 123 1.32 7.10 -7.33
CA LYS A 123 1.96 6.54 -6.13
C LYS A 123 2.14 7.60 -5.05
N GLU A 124 2.63 8.79 -5.42
CA GLU A 124 2.76 9.93 -4.50
C GLU A 124 1.39 10.36 -3.94
N GLN A 125 0.36 10.39 -4.80
CA GLN A 125 -1.00 10.72 -4.37
C GLN A 125 -1.53 9.71 -3.34
N MET A 126 -1.34 8.41 -3.58
CA MET A 126 -1.75 7.37 -2.64
C MET A 126 -1.00 7.49 -1.31
N ALA A 127 0.32 7.64 -1.35
CA ALA A 127 1.13 7.78 -0.15
C ALA A 127 0.75 9.03 0.67
N ALA A 128 0.49 10.17 0.01
CA ALA A 128 0.02 11.39 0.67
C ALA A 128 -1.37 11.22 1.28
N THR A 129 -2.29 10.52 0.60
CA THR A 129 -3.64 10.21 1.12
C THR A 129 -3.57 9.31 2.35
N HIS A 130 -2.78 8.24 2.31
CA HIS A 130 -2.57 7.37 3.47
C HIS A 130 -1.93 8.12 4.65
N ARG A 131 -0.95 8.99 4.37
CA ARG A 131 -0.34 9.84 5.39
C ARG A 131 -1.37 10.77 6.06
N LYS A 132 -2.23 11.45 5.27
CA LYS A 132 -3.32 12.29 5.82
C LYS A 132 -4.24 11.47 6.72
N LEU A 133 -4.67 10.29 6.25
CA LEU A 133 -5.56 9.40 6.98
C LEU A 133 -4.97 8.95 8.33
N LEU A 134 -3.70 8.53 8.32
CA LEU A 134 -3.02 8.11 9.54
C LEU A 134 -2.78 9.26 10.52
N LEU A 135 -2.53 10.47 10.00
CA LEU A 135 -2.44 11.67 10.82
C LEU A 135 -3.80 12.12 11.36
N ALA A 136 -4.88 11.96 10.60
CA ALA A 136 -6.23 12.20 11.10
C ALA A 136 -6.61 11.17 12.18
N MET A 137 -6.25 9.89 12.00
CA MET A 137 -6.40 8.84 13.01
C MET A 137 -5.69 9.18 14.33
N SER A 138 -4.54 9.86 14.26
CA SER A 138 -3.82 10.28 15.48
C SER A 138 -4.55 11.36 16.27
N LYS A 139 -5.46 12.11 15.65
CA LYS A 139 -6.34 13.09 16.31
C LYS A 139 -7.61 12.42 16.83
N ASP A 140 -8.24 11.59 16.01
CA ASP A 140 -9.43 10.84 16.35
C ASP A 140 -9.50 9.51 15.61
N ILE A 141 -9.52 8.42 16.35
CA ILE A 141 -9.51 7.05 15.79
C ILE A 141 -10.79 6.72 15.01
N ARG A 142 -11.91 7.44 15.28
CA ARG A 142 -13.18 7.26 14.59
C ARG A 142 -13.08 7.50 13.08
N VAL A 143 -12.19 8.41 12.65
CA VAL A 143 -11.86 8.62 11.22
C VAL A 143 -11.47 7.31 10.56
N MET A 144 -10.60 6.52 11.21
CA MET A 144 -10.17 5.23 10.65
C MET A 144 -11.30 4.20 10.65
N ILE A 145 -12.15 4.21 11.67
CA ILE A 145 -13.29 3.27 11.76
C ILE A 145 -14.28 3.54 10.62
N VAL A 146 -14.60 4.81 10.33
CA VAL A 146 -15.43 5.20 9.17
C VAL A 146 -14.77 4.75 7.88
N LYS A 147 -13.46 4.98 7.72
CA LYS A 147 -12.71 4.55 6.51
C LYS A 147 -12.67 3.04 6.33
N LEU A 148 -12.60 2.28 7.41
CA LEU A 148 -12.67 0.80 7.35
C LEU A 148 -14.06 0.33 6.94
N ALA A 149 -15.13 0.99 7.39
CA ALA A 149 -16.51 0.69 6.99
C ALA A 149 -16.75 1.03 5.50
N ASP A 150 -16.27 2.19 5.02
CA ASP A 150 -16.27 2.58 3.61
C ASP A 150 -15.53 1.53 2.77
N ARG A 151 -14.28 1.20 3.16
CA ARG A 151 -13.47 0.21 2.46
C ARG A 151 -14.15 -1.15 2.40
N LEU A 152 -14.78 -1.59 3.48
CA LEU A 152 -15.50 -2.88 3.52
C LEU A 152 -16.66 -2.90 2.52
N HIS A 153 -17.50 -1.85 2.50
CA HIS A 153 -18.58 -1.80 1.53
C HIS A 153 -18.06 -1.71 0.08
N ASN A 154 -17.00 -0.94 -0.17
CA ASN A 154 -16.36 -0.88 -1.48
C ASN A 154 -15.80 -2.25 -1.91
N MET A 155 -15.28 -3.06 -0.99
CA MET A 155 -14.83 -4.42 -1.28
C MET A 155 -15.99 -5.38 -1.58
N ARG A 156 -17.15 -5.23 -0.92
CA ARG A 156 -18.37 -6.01 -1.19
C ARG A 156 -18.92 -5.77 -2.59
N THR A 157 -18.78 -4.54 -3.11
CA THR A 157 -19.29 -4.12 -4.44
C THR A 157 -18.21 -4.09 -5.54
N LEU A 158 -17.03 -4.66 -5.28
CA LEU A 158 -15.84 -4.56 -6.13
C LEU A 158 -16.01 -5.28 -7.50
N ASN A 159 -16.96 -6.20 -7.61
CA ASN A 159 -17.28 -6.94 -8.84
C ASN A 159 -17.68 -6.03 -10.02
N HIS A 160 -18.17 -4.80 -9.77
CA HIS A 160 -18.57 -3.84 -10.80
C HIS A 160 -17.38 -3.05 -11.39
N LEU A 161 -16.18 -3.28 -10.90
CA LEU A 161 -14.97 -2.63 -11.40
C LEU A 161 -14.19 -3.55 -12.35
N ARG A 162 -13.33 -2.95 -13.19
CA ARG A 162 -12.42 -3.68 -14.08
C ARG A 162 -11.41 -4.52 -13.28
N PRO A 163 -10.96 -5.67 -13.81
CA PRO A 163 -10.05 -6.60 -13.11
C PRO A 163 -8.76 -5.96 -12.60
N ASP A 164 -8.17 -5.01 -13.36
CA ASP A 164 -6.97 -4.28 -12.94
C ASP A 164 -7.20 -3.44 -11.67
N LYS A 165 -8.38 -2.78 -11.59
CA LYS A 165 -8.79 -2.02 -10.41
C LYS A 165 -9.15 -2.92 -9.24
N GLN A 166 -9.87 -4.04 -9.50
CA GLN A 166 -10.20 -5.03 -8.48
C GLN A 166 -8.93 -5.53 -7.77
N ARG A 167 -7.91 -5.92 -8.53
CA ARG A 167 -6.63 -6.41 -7.97
C ARG A 167 -5.88 -5.33 -7.20
N ARG A 168 -5.79 -4.11 -7.75
CA ARG A 168 -5.12 -3.00 -7.07
C ARG A 168 -5.77 -2.68 -5.72
N ILE A 169 -7.10 -2.52 -5.71
CA ILE A 169 -7.85 -2.19 -4.49
C ILE A 169 -7.75 -3.34 -3.47
N SER A 170 -7.84 -4.59 -3.91
CA SER A 170 -7.72 -5.76 -3.04
C SER A 170 -6.32 -5.89 -2.43
N ASN A 171 -5.27 -5.58 -3.21
CA ASN A 171 -3.90 -5.59 -2.69
C ASN A 171 -3.67 -4.49 -1.65
N GLU A 172 -4.11 -3.26 -1.96
CA GLU A 172 -4.09 -2.13 -1.01
C GLU A 172 -4.87 -2.47 0.28
N THR A 173 -6.02 -3.11 0.15
CA THR A 173 -6.84 -3.53 1.29
C THR A 173 -6.11 -4.56 2.16
N LEU A 174 -5.47 -5.54 1.55
CA LEU A 174 -4.75 -6.59 2.27
C LEU A 174 -3.44 -6.09 2.91
N GLU A 175 -2.76 -5.12 2.27
CA GLU A 175 -1.47 -4.60 2.76
C GLU A 175 -1.63 -3.48 3.79
N ILE A 176 -2.73 -2.74 3.78
CA ILE A 176 -2.90 -1.54 4.63
C ILE A 176 -4.12 -1.66 5.54
N TYR A 177 -5.34 -1.82 4.97
CA TYR A 177 -6.58 -1.72 5.75
C TYR A 177 -6.83 -2.93 6.64
N ALA A 178 -6.57 -4.15 6.17
CA ALA A 178 -6.75 -5.35 6.98
C ALA A 178 -5.77 -5.41 8.17
N PRO A 179 -4.46 -5.06 8.04
CA PRO A 179 -3.56 -4.90 9.18
C PRO A 179 -3.98 -3.80 10.16
N ILE A 180 -4.50 -2.68 9.69
CA ILE A 180 -5.04 -1.62 10.57
C ILE A 180 -6.23 -2.15 11.37
N ALA A 181 -7.19 -2.83 10.72
CA ALA A 181 -8.34 -3.43 11.40
C ALA A 181 -7.90 -4.46 12.44
N ASP A 182 -6.84 -5.26 12.16
CA ASP A 182 -6.23 -6.18 13.12
C ASP A 182 -5.62 -5.45 14.32
N ARG A 183 -4.87 -4.39 14.06
CA ARG A 183 -4.22 -3.57 15.11
C ARG A 183 -5.26 -2.87 16.00
N LEU A 184 -6.37 -2.43 15.43
CA LEU A 184 -7.51 -1.87 16.15
C LEU A 184 -8.38 -2.96 16.82
N GLY A 185 -8.09 -4.24 16.59
CA GLY A 185 -8.84 -5.37 17.16
C GLY A 185 -10.22 -5.58 16.54
N ILE A 186 -10.59 -4.88 15.46
CA ILE A 186 -11.90 -4.99 14.80
C ILE A 186 -11.90 -6.24 13.92
N SER A 187 -12.04 -7.41 14.59
CA SER A 187 -11.91 -8.71 13.94
C SER A 187 -12.98 -8.93 12.87
N THR A 188 -14.20 -8.43 13.06
CA THR A 188 -15.32 -8.56 12.12
C THR A 188 -15.03 -7.92 10.78
N ILE A 189 -14.46 -6.73 10.75
CA ILE A 189 -14.05 -6.06 9.51
C ILE A 189 -12.79 -6.72 8.93
N LYS A 190 -11.79 -7.01 9.77
CA LYS A 190 -10.52 -7.58 9.33
C LYS A 190 -10.70 -8.82 8.46
N TRP A 191 -11.37 -9.84 8.99
CA TRP A 191 -11.44 -11.12 8.28
C TRP A 191 -12.29 -11.03 7.01
N GLU A 192 -13.31 -10.17 6.97
CA GLU A 192 -14.08 -9.97 5.76
C GLU A 192 -13.28 -9.26 4.67
N LEU A 193 -12.48 -8.24 5.05
CA LEU A 193 -11.54 -7.60 4.14
C LEU A 193 -10.50 -8.58 3.58
N GLU A 194 -9.94 -9.44 4.44
CA GLU A 194 -8.97 -10.48 4.07
C GLU A 194 -9.59 -11.50 3.08
N ASP A 195 -10.78 -12.03 3.39
CA ASP A 195 -11.48 -13.02 2.57
C ASP A 195 -11.88 -12.44 1.20
N LEU A 196 -12.43 -11.22 1.17
CA LEU A 196 -12.76 -10.51 -0.07
C LEU A 196 -11.52 -10.20 -0.90
N SER A 197 -10.43 -9.79 -0.27
CA SER A 197 -9.17 -9.53 -0.98
C SER A 197 -8.62 -10.79 -1.62
N LEU A 198 -8.61 -11.92 -0.92
CA LEU A 198 -8.18 -13.21 -1.48
C LEU A 198 -9.03 -13.62 -2.68
N ARG A 199 -10.34 -13.39 -2.62
CA ARG A 199 -11.28 -13.73 -3.70
C ARG A 199 -10.90 -13.06 -5.03
N TYR A 200 -10.40 -11.81 -5.00
CA TYR A 200 -10.00 -11.07 -6.20
C TYR A 200 -8.51 -11.22 -6.55
N LEU A 201 -7.64 -11.44 -5.55
CA LEU A 201 -6.20 -11.62 -5.79
C LEU A 201 -5.87 -13.03 -6.26
N ASN A 202 -6.50 -14.05 -5.68
CA ASN A 202 -6.30 -15.45 -6.04
C ASN A 202 -7.61 -16.24 -6.04
N PRO A 203 -8.48 -16.03 -7.05
CA PRO A 203 -9.78 -16.68 -7.13
C PRO A 203 -9.70 -18.22 -7.09
N GLN A 204 -8.69 -18.80 -7.75
CA GLN A 204 -8.53 -20.26 -7.80
C GLN A 204 -8.33 -20.85 -6.40
N GLN A 205 -7.45 -20.28 -5.59
CA GLN A 205 -7.23 -20.75 -4.23
C GLN A 205 -8.42 -20.45 -3.32
N TYR A 206 -9.04 -19.29 -3.47
CA TYR A 206 -10.26 -18.94 -2.73
C TYR A 206 -11.35 -20.00 -2.94
N TYR A 207 -11.76 -20.24 -4.19
CA TYR A 207 -12.82 -21.20 -4.49
C TYR A 207 -12.42 -22.65 -4.22
N ARG A 208 -11.13 -23.01 -4.36
CA ARG A 208 -10.61 -24.31 -3.95
C ARG A 208 -10.81 -24.54 -2.43
N ILE A 209 -10.48 -23.55 -1.60
CA ILE A 209 -10.66 -23.65 -0.15
C ILE A 209 -12.15 -23.69 0.19
N VAL A 210 -12.98 -22.84 -0.44
CA VAL A 210 -14.45 -22.89 -0.29
C VAL A 210 -14.99 -24.28 -0.60
N HIS A 211 -14.58 -24.88 -1.71
CA HIS A 211 -15.00 -26.24 -2.08
C HIS A 211 -14.56 -27.28 -1.03
N LEU A 212 -13.30 -27.23 -0.60
CA LEU A 212 -12.78 -28.13 0.44
C LEU A 212 -13.48 -27.93 1.80
N MET A 213 -13.88 -26.71 2.11
CA MET A 213 -14.69 -26.40 3.30
C MET A 213 -16.13 -26.87 3.16
N ASN A 214 -16.72 -26.85 1.96
CA ASN A 214 -18.11 -27.26 1.74
C ASN A 214 -18.26 -28.78 1.58
N SER A 215 -17.30 -29.49 0.98
CA SER A 215 -17.36 -30.91 0.69
C SER A 215 -17.56 -31.81 1.93
N ARG A 216 -17.32 -31.31 3.14
CA ARG A 216 -17.52 -32.04 4.41
C ARG A 216 -18.32 -31.21 5.43
N ARG A 217 -19.17 -30.31 4.93
CA ARG A 217 -19.89 -29.35 5.80
C ARG A 217 -20.81 -30.06 6.79
N ASP A 218 -21.64 -30.97 6.31
CA ASP A 218 -22.66 -31.62 7.15
C ASP A 218 -21.97 -32.46 8.24
N GLN A 219 -20.96 -33.26 7.89
CA GLN A 219 -20.18 -34.02 8.86
C GLN A 219 -19.49 -33.15 9.92
N ARG A 220 -19.14 -31.91 9.57
CA ARG A 220 -18.51 -30.98 10.51
C ARG A 220 -19.53 -30.28 11.42
N VAL A 221 -20.71 -29.95 10.88
CA VAL A 221 -21.79 -29.37 11.66
C VAL A 221 -22.24 -30.39 12.72
N ASP A 222 -22.50 -31.63 12.31
CA ASP A 222 -22.90 -32.71 13.21
C ASP A 222 -21.84 -32.95 14.30
N TYR A 223 -20.57 -33.01 13.92
CA TYR A 223 -19.47 -33.17 14.88
C TYR A 223 -19.36 -32.02 15.88
N ILE A 224 -19.53 -30.76 15.42
CA ILE A 224 -19.49 -29.58 16.31
C ILE A 224 -20.71 -29.60 17.24
N ASP A 225 -21.89 -29.89 16.75
CA ASP A 225 -23.11 -29.94 17.56
C ASP A 225 -23.02 -31.03 18.64
N ASP A 226 -22.49 -32.20 18.31
CA ASP A 226 -22.25 -33.25 19.27
C ASP A 226 -21.13 -32.90 20.26
N SER A 227 -20.06 -32.24 19.79
CA SER A 227 -19.00 -31.73 20.68
C SER A 227 -19.56 -30.70 21.65
N ILE A 228 -20.44 -29.79 21.22
CA ILE A 228 -21.09 -28.79 22.06
C ILE A 228 -21.95 -29.47 23.14
N LYS A 229 -22.74 -30.51 22.79
CA LYS A 229 -23.53 -31.27 23.75
C LYS A 229 -22.67 -31.90 24.83
N LEU A 230 -21.55 -32.53 24.44
CA LEU A 230 -20.61 -33.15 25.36
C LEU A 230 -19.89 -32.13 26.25
N ILE A 231 -19.47 -30.99 25.69
CA ILE A 231 -18.86 -29.91 26.46
C ILE A 231 -19.86 -29.33 27.46
N LYS A 232 -21.11 -29.08 27.06
CA LYS A 232 -22.19 -28.63 27.96
C LYS A 232 -22.35 -29.57 29.12
N LYS A 233 -22.33 -30.89 28.89
CA LYS A 233 -22.42 -31.91 29.95
C LYS A 233 -21.21 -31.86 30.87
N ALA A 234 -19.99 -31.70 30.32
CA ALA A 234 -18.76 -31.66 31.11
C ALA A 234 -18.66 -30.46 32.06
N ILE A 235 -19.28 -29.33 31.71
CA ILE A 235 -19.25 -28.11 32.53
C ILE A 235 -20.50 -27.89 33.37
N ALA A 236 -21.51 -28.75 33.22
CA ALA A 236 -22.81 -28.59 33.90
C ALA A 236 -22.68 -28.51 35.42
N ASP A 237 -21.78 -29.29 36.01
CA ASP A 237 -21.59 -29.39 37.46
C ASP A 237 -20.75 -28.23 38.06
N LEU A 238 -20.20 -27.34 37.24
CA LEU A 238 -19.28 -26.28 37.68
C LEU A 238 -19.99 -25.03 38.24
N ASN A 239 -21.31 -24.98 38.19
CA ASN A 239 -22.09 -23.79 38.60
C ASN A 239 -21.52 -22.49 37.99
N LEU A 240 -21.09 -22.52 36.74
CA LEU A 240 -20.75 -21.35 36.01
C LEU A 240 -21.98 -20.45 35.90
N GLY A 241 -21.83 -19.13 35.93
CA GLY A 241 -22.91 -18.17 35.95
C GLY A 241 -24.05 -18.43 34.95
N PRO A 242 -25.19 -17.75 35.06
CA PRO A 242 -26.39 -18.04 34.25
C PRO A 242 -26.23 -17.78 32.73
N ASN A 243 -25.19 -17.01 32.32
CA ASN A 243 -25.05 -16.52 30.95
C ASN A 243 -23.95 -17.28 30.16
N VAL A 244 -23.83 -18.59 30.36
CA VAL A 244 -22.85 -19.41 29.61
C VAL A 244 -23.34 -19.67 28.21
N GLU A 245 -22.55 -19.21 27.22
CA GLU A 245 -22.82 -19.45 25.79
C GLU A 245 -21.76 -20.40 25.23
N ILE A 246 -22.22 -21.42 24.46
CA ILE A 246 -21.35 -22.36 23.78
C ILE A 246 -21.81 -22.52 22.34
N TYR A 247 -20.92 -22.20 21.38
CA TYR A 247 -21.25 -22.28 19.97
C TYR A 247 -20.02 -22.60 19.11
N GLY A 248 -20.28 -23.16 17.91
CA GLY A 248 -19.25 -23.44 16.94
C GLY A 248 -18.75 -22.17 16.24
N ARG A 249 -17.43 -22.06 16.09
CA ARG A 249 -16.80 -20.94 15.37
C ARG A 249 -16.33 -21.39 13.99
N PRO A 250 -16.83 -20.76 12.92
CA PRO A 250 -16.31 -20.97 11.58
C PRO A 250 -14.91 -20.37 11.42
N LYS A 251 -14.04 -21.06 10.67
CA LYS A 251 -12.72 -20.55 10.29
C LYS A 251 -12.82 -19.75 8.99
N HIS A 252 -12.12 -18.62 8.92
CA HIS A 252 -12.11 -17.75 7.74
C HIS A 252 -11.19 -18.31 6.65
N ILE A 253 -11.56 -18.08 5.37
CA ILE A 253 -10.91 -18.67 4.20
C ILE A 253 -9.47 -18.18 4.09
N TYR A 254 -9.22 -16.88 4.26
CA TYR A 254 -7.88 -16.32 4.22
C TYR A 254 -6.96 -16.89 5.31
N SER A 255 -7.48 -17.13 6.51
CA SER A 255 -6.72 -17.75 7.60
C SER A 255 -6.27 -19.17 7.26
N VAL A 256 -7.11 -19.93 6.54
CA VAL A 256 -6.76 -21.25 6.01
C VAL A 256 -5.69 -21.14 4.92
N TYR A 257 -5.91 -20.24 3.95
CA TYR A 257 -4.97 -19.95 2.86
C TYR A 257 -3.58 -19.57 3.39
N ARG A 258 -3.50 -18.66 4.36
CA ARG A 258 -2.24 -18.24 4.98
C ARG A 258 -1.48 -19.41 5.60
N LYS A 259 -2.16 -20.31 6.31
CA LYS A 259 -1.53 -21.52 6.87
C LYS A 259 -1.02 -22.48 5.80
N MET A 260 -1.76 -22.64 4.70
CA MET A 260 -1.33 -23.48 3.59
C MET A 260 -0.08 -22.91 2.90
N VAL A 261 0.00 -21.60 2.71
CA VAL A 261 1.11 -20.94 2.01
C VAL A 261 2.32 -20.72 2.93
N THR A 262 2.13 -20.13 4.12
CA THR A 262 3.27 -19.75 4.99
C THR A 262 3.84 -20.92 5.79
N GLN A 263 3.01 -21.93 6.12
CA GLN A 263 3.43 -23.12 6.87
C GLN A 263 3.55 -24.37 5.99
N HIS A 264 3.38 -24.23 4.67
CA HIS A 264 3.42 -25.33 3.69
C HIS A 264 2.55 -26.53 4.08
N LYS A 265 1.41 -26.30 4.77
CA LYS A 265 0.50 -27.33 5.22
C LYS A 265 -0.53 -27.69 4.15
N GLN A 266 -0.80 -28.98 4.01
CA GLN A 266 -1.98 -29.42 3.25
C GLN A 266 -3.25 -29.11 4.06
N PHE A 267 -4.39 -28.95 3.36
CA PHE A 267 -5.67 -28.67 4.00
C PHE A 267 -6.04 -29.70 5.09
N SER A 268 -5.71 -31.00 4.87
CA SER A 268 -5.91 -32.10 5.83
C SER A 268 -5.09 -31.95 7.12
N GLN A 269 -4.03 -31.17 7.10
CA GLN A 269 -3.14 -30.94 8.26
C GLN A 269 -3.54 -29.69 9.06
N ILE A 270 -4.63 -29.02 8.68
CA ILE A 270 -5.16 -27.85 9.39
C ILE A 270 -6.20 -28.34 10.41
N TYR A 271 -5.76 -28.62 11.62
CA TYR A 271 -6.60 -29.19 12.67
C TYR A 271 -7.57 -28.21 13.33
N ASP A 272 -7.37 -26.91 13.20
CA ASP A 272 -8.17 -25.84 13.78
C ASP A 272 -9.32 -25.35 12.88
N LEU A 273 -9.72 -26.17 11.93
CA LEU A 273 -10.95 -25.93 11.14
C LEU A 273 -12.22 -26.10 11.98
N LEU A 274 -12.14 -26.92 13.02
CA LEU A 274 -13.21 -27.19 13.97
C LEU A 274 -12.87 -26.47 15.27
N ALA A 275 -13.67 -25.49 15.62
CA ALA A 275 -13.49 -24.73 16.85
C ALA A 275 -14.82 -24.52 17.57
N VAL A 276 -14.79 -24.62 18.88
CA VAL A 276 -15.90 -24.29 19.78
C VAL A 276 -15.48 -23.12 20.63
N ARG A 277 -16.41 -22.19 20.81
CA ARG A 277 -16.22 -21.04 21.68
C ARG A 277 -17.11 -21.17 22.91
N ILE A 278 -16.52 -20.90 24.07
CA ILE A 278 -17.20 -20.85 25.35
C ILE A 278 -17.08 -19.42 25.89
N VAL A 279 -18.20 -18.79 26.14
CA VAL A 279 -18.27 -17.46 26.73
C VAL A 279 -18.91 -17.57 28.10
N VAL A 280 -18.24 -17.01 29.12
CA VAL A 280 -18.62 -17.10 30.54
C VAL A 280 -18.61 -15.71 31.21
N ASP A 281 -19.11 -15.63 32.44
CA ASP A 281 -19.25 -14.34 33.14
C ASP A 281 -17.93 -13.83 33.73
N SER A 282 -17.05 -14.72 34.24
CA SER A 282 -15.85 -14.32 34.99
C SER A 282 -14.55 -15.02 34.47
N ILE A 283 -13.40 -14.42 34.79
CA ILE A 283 -12.07 -15.03 34.54
C ILE A 283 -11.95 -16.34 35.30
N ARG A 284 -12.44 -16.42 36.53
CA ARG A 284 -12.45 -17.66 37.30
C ARG A 284 -13.17 -18.79 36.55
N ASP A 285 -14.31 -18.46 35.95
CA ASP A 285 -15.12 -19.43 35.20
C ASP A 285 -14.41 -19.87 33.93
N CYS A 286 -13.59 -18.99 33.31
CA CYS A 286 -12.75 -19.38 32.17
C CYS A 286 -11.77 -20.52 32.54
N TYR A 287 -11.06 -20.39 33.67
CA TYR A 287 -10.12 -21.40 34.10
C TYR A 287 -10.82 -22.65 34.66
N ALA A 288 -11.99 -22.51 35.28
CA ALA A 288 -12.82 -23.64 35.72
C ALA A 288 -13.29 -24.49 34.53
N ALA A 289 -13.79 -23.82 33.47
CA ALA A 289 -14.18 -24.49 32.22
C ALA A 289 -12.99 -25.17 31.53
N LEU A 290 -11.80 -24.55 31.51
CA LEU A 290 -10.58 -25.16 31.01
C LEU A 290 -10.22 -26.44 31.76
N GLY A 291 -10.27 -26.39 33.10
CA GLY A 291 -10.02 -27.55 33.96
C GLY A 291 -10.95 -28.72 33.66
N ALA A 292 -12.26 -28.48 33.55
CA ALA A 292 -13.23 -29.50 33.19
C ALA A 292 -12.96 -30.11 31.80
N ILE A 293 -12.60 -29.26 30.81
CA ILE A 293 -12.29 -29.72 29.47
C ILE A 293 -11.03 -30.63 29.49
N HIS A 294 -9.95 -30.21 30.15
CA HIS A 294 -8.71 -31.00 30.23
C HIS A 294 -8.86 -32.28 31.06
N THR A 295 -9.81 -32.32 31.98
CA THR A 295 -10.16 -33.53 32.74
C THR A 295 -10.83 -34.59 31.86
N ASN A 296 -11.72 -34.13 30.94
CA ASN A 296 -12.47 -35.05 30.06
C ASN A 296 -11.74 -35.39 28.75
N TRP A 297 -10.89 -34.50 28.25
CA TRP A 297 -10.17 -34.69 26.97
C TRP A 297 -8.71 -34.27 27.08
N LYS A 298 -7.83 -35.12 26.53
CA LYS A 298 -6.37 -34.84 26.55
C LYS A 298 -6.01 -33.64 25.67
N PRO A 299 -5.33 -32.61 26.20
CA PRO A 299 -4.83 -31.51 25.39
C PRO A 299 -3.66 -31.97 24.51
N MET A 300 -3.56 -31.41 23.30
CA MET A 300 -2.43 -31.61 22.41
C MET A 300 -1.21 -30.81 22.89
N PRO A 301 -0.03 -31.43 23.02
CA PRO A 301 1.20 -30.76 23.46
C PRO A 301 1.55 -29.56 22.61
N GLY A 302 1.96 -28.45 23.26
CA GLY A 302 2.34 -27.21 22.56
C GLY A 302 1.20 -26.43 21.88
N ARG A 303 -0.08 -26.81 22.14
CA ARG A 303 -1.26 -26.17 21.54
C ARG A 303 -2.10 -25.39 22.55
N PHE A 304 -1.64 -25.26 23.77
CA PHE A 304 -2.26 -24.39 24.77
C PHE A 304 -1.66 -22.99 24.69
N LYS A 305 -2.52 -21.96 24.76
CA LYS A 305 -2.13 -20.55 24.80
C LYS A 305 -3.03 -19.81 25.77
N ASP A 306 -2.42 -19.12 26.71
CA ASP A 306 -3.11 -18.29 27.68
C ASP A 306 -2.95 -16.79 27.30
N TYR A 307 -3.94 -16.27 26.59
CA TYR A 307 -4.02 -14.85 26.28
C TYR A 307 -4.81 -14.04 27.32
N ILE A 308 -5.29 -14.68 28.41
CA ILE A 308 -5.87 -13.94 29.54
C ILE A 308 -4.74 -13.43 30.42
N ALA A 309 -3.78 -14.30 30.75
CA ALA A 309 -2.58 -13.93 31.51
C ALA A 309 -1.64 -13.04 30.69
N MET A 310 -1.52 -13.27 29.39
CA MET A 310 -0.67 -12.50 28.47
C MET A 310 -1.47 -12.00 27.27
N PRO A 311 -2.17 -10.85 27.42
CA PRO A 311 -2.97 -10.27 26.34
C PRO A 311 -2.13 -9.92 25.11
N LYS A 312 -2.71 -10.03 23.93
CA LYS A 312 -2.06 -9.54 22.71
C LYS A 312 -2.01 -8.01 22.68
N ALA A 313 -1.13 -7.43 21.84
CA ALA A 313 -0.97 -5.99 21.67
C ALA A 313 -2.27 -5.24 21.34
N ASN A 314 -3.21 -5.90 20.64
CA ASN A 314 -4.53 -5.36 20.31
C ASN A 314 -5.58 -5.57 21.42
N GLY A 315 -5.17 -5.96 22.62
CA GLY A 315 -6.05 -6.21 23.78
C GLY A 315 -6.84 -7.52 23.70
N TYR A 316 -6.56 -8.40 22.74
CA TYR A 316 -7.23 -9.70 22.63
C TYR A 316 -6.89 -10.61 23.81
N GLN A 317 -7.91 -11.13 24.48
CA GLN A 317 -7.80 -12.07 25.61
C GLN A 317 -8.69 -13.30 25.37
N SER A 318 -8.15 -14.50 25.57
CA SER A 318 -8.87 -15.78 25.52
C SER A 318 -7.93 -16.92 25.92
N LEU A 319 -8.45 -17.98 26.51
CA LEU A 319 -7.74 -19.24 26.59
C LEU A 319 -7.97 -20.04 25.32
N HIS A 320 -6.90 -20.55 24.72
CA HIS A 320 -6.95 -21.43 23.55
C HIS A 320 -6.34 -22.75 23.89
N THR A 321 -7.08 -23.82 23.70
CA THR A 321 -6.56 -25.19 23.80
C THR A 321 -7.03 -26.01 22.63
N THR A 322 -6.19 -26.93 22.15
CA THR A 322 -6.59 -27.95 21.17
C THR A 322 -6.60 -29.29 21.90
N ILE A 323 -7.74 -29.94 21.93
CA ILE A 323 -7.95 -31.23 22.58
C ILE A 323 -8.13 -32.33 21.54
N ILE A 324 -7.88 -33.57 21.95
CA ILE A 324 -8.33 -34.74 21.20
C ILE A 324 -9.79 -34.95 21.60
N GLY A 325 -10.70 -34.39 20.79
CA GLY A 325 -12.14 -34.40 21.04
C GLY A 325 -12.81 -35.73 20.75
N PRO A 326 -14.14 -35.75 20.63
CA PRO A 326 -14.90 -36.92 20.25
C PRO A 326 -14.36 -37.59 18.99
N GLU A 327 -14.49 -38.89 18.84
CA GLU A 327 -14.02 -39.66 17.69
C GLU A 327 -12.50 -39.53 17.41
N GLY A 328 -11.70 -39.06 18.39
CA GLY A 328 -10.24 -38.86 18.22
C GLY A 328 -9.85 -37.70 17.30
N ARG A 329 -10.79 -36.81 16.96
CA ARG A 329 -10.53 -35.66 16.08
C ARG A 329 -10.04 -34.45 16.89
N PRO A 330 -9.06 -33.70 16.38
CA PRO A 330 -8.62 -32.45 17.03
C PRO A 330 -9.77 -31.42 17.03
N LEU A 331 -9.99 -30.80 18.20
CA LEU A 331 -10.98 -29.74 18.41
C LEU A 331 -10.30 -28.54 19.10
N GLU A 332 -10.34 -27.38 18.51
CA GLU A 332 -9.90 -26.14 19.16
C GLU A 332 -11.03 -25.62 20.09
N VAL A 333 -10.71 -25.31 21.33
CA VAL A 333 -11.62 -24.70 22.28
C VAL A 333 -11.08 -23.34 22.67
N GLN A 334 -11.91 -22.30 22.51
CA GLN A 334 -11.61 -20.93 22.90
C GLN A 334 -12.53 -20.51 24.05
N ILE A 335 -11.94 -20.08 25.17
CA ILE A 335 -12.69 -19.74 26.37
C ILE A 335 -12.39 -18.30 26.74
N ARG A 336 -13.42 -17.50 26.99
CA ARG A 336 -13.28 -16.08 27.34
C ARG A 336 -14.53 -15.54 28.02
N THR A 337 -14.42 -14.39 28.67
CA THR A 337 -15.59 -13.72 29.27
C THR A 337 -16.39 -12.95 28.19
N HIS A 338 -17.64 -12.55 28.52
CA HIS A 338 -18.46 -11.68 27.65
C HIS A 338 -17.73 -10.38 27.28
N LYS A 339 -17.08 -9.73 28.26
CA LYS A 339 -16.30 -8.51 28.02
C LYS A 339 -15.12 -8.76 27.07
N MET A 340 -14.39 -9.87 27.25
CA MET A 340 -13.29 -10.26 26.35
C MET A 340 -13.83 -10.60 24.97
N HIS A 341 -15.05 -11.13 24.89
CA HIS A 341 -15.72 -11.41 23.63
C HIS A 341 -16.01 -10.15 22.83
N GLU A 342 -16.60 -9.15 23.47
CA GLU A 342 -16.85 -7.83 22.85
C GLU A 342 -15.56 -7.19 22.35
N ILE A 343 -14.51 -7.15 23.18
CA ILE A 343 -13.20 -6.62 22.79
C ILE A 343 -12.59 -7.40 21.63
N ALA A 344 -12.72 -8.73 21.60
CA ALA A 344 -12.16 -9.57 20.56
C ALA A 344 -12.88 -9.46 19.18
N GLU A 345 -14.19 -9.11 19.18
CA GLU A 345 -14.97 -8.95 17.94
C GLU A 345 -14.94 -7.50 17.43
N TYR A 346 -15.07 -6.52 18.34
CA TYR A 346 -15.24 -5.11 18.02
C TYR A 346 -14.00 -4.25 18.29
N GLY A 347 -13.00 -4.78 19.05
CA GLY A 347 -11.74 -4.08 19.33
C GLY A 347 -11.94 -2.72 19.98
N VAL A 348 -11.29 -1.71 19.43
CA VAL A 348 -11.41 -0.33 19.90
C VAL A 348 -12.85 0.19 19.79
N ALA A 349 -13.65 -0.27 18.84
CA ALA A 349 -15.06 0.12 18.70
C ALA A 349 -15.88 -0.24 19.94
N ALA A 350 -15.57 -1.34 20.63
CA ALA A 350 -16.25 -1.72 21.88
C ALA A 350 -16.11 -0.67 23.01
N HIS A 351 -15.09 0.17 22.96
CA HIS A 351 -14.88 1.26 23.92
C HIS A 351 -15.67 2.53 23.59
N TRP A 352 -15.97 2.73 22.30
CA TRP A 352 -16.80 3.80 21.78
C TRP A 352 -18.28 3.39 21.69
N ALA A 353 -18.58 2.11 22.00
CA ALA A 353 -19.95 1.65 22.06
C ALA A 353 -20.70 2.50 23.08
N TYR A 354 -21.77 3.15 22.62
CA TYR A 354 -22.59 4.03 23.40
C TYR A 354 -23.17 3.27 24.60
N LYS A 355 -22.84 3.71 25.83
CA LYS A 355 -23.43 3.22 27.07
C LYS A 355 -24.07 4.41 27.79
N GLU A 356 -25.37 4.58 27.60
CA GLU A 356 -26.13 5.53 28.39
C GLU A 356 -25.95 5.25 29.89
N GLY A 357 -25.61 6.28 30.65
CA GLY A 357 -25.66 6.28 32.11
C GLY A 357 -24.41 5.83 32.87
N LYS A 358 -23.28 5.53 32.26
CA LYS A 358 -22.01 5.19 32.94
C LYS A 358 -20.84 6.08 32.56
N THR A 359 -21.03 7.37 32.76
CA THR A 359 -19.91 8.33 32.79
C THR A 359 -19.41 8.45 34.21
N ASN A 360 -18.57 7.55 34.70
CA ASN A 360 -17.61 7.86 35.79
C ASN A 360 -16.77 6.63 36.11
N GLY A 361 -15.48 6.70 35.92
CA GLY A 361 -14.54 5.89 36.72
C GLY A 361 -13.58 4.95 35.94
N ILE A 362 -13.65 4.77 34.60
CA ILE A 362 -12.75 3.83 33.91
C ILE A 362 -11.84 4.54 32.89
N ARG A 363 -11.76 5.86 32.93
CA ARG A 363 -10.98 6.65 31.94
C ARG A 363 -9.44 6.56 32.04
N GLN A 364 -8.88 6.12 33.18
CA GLN A 364 -7.44 6.31 33.41
C GLN A 364 -6.50 5.14 33.06
N ASN A 365 -6.95 3.88 32.97
CA ASN A 365 -6.02 2.75 32.72
C ASN A 365 -6.15 2.08 31.35
N GLN A 366 -7.14 2.43 30.53
CA GLN A 366 -7.34 1.84 29.20
C GLN A 366 -6.94 2.79 28.04
N ASP A 367 -6.70 4.06 28.32
CA ASP A 367 -6.18 5.04 27.36
C ASP A 367 -4.71 4.77 26.98
N SER A 368 -3.96 4.03 27.80
CA SER A 368 -2.54 3.74 27.53
C SER A 368 -2.30 2.81 26.35
N GLN A 369 -3.17 1.84 26.08
CA GLN A 369 -3.00 0.94 24.90
C GLN A 369 -3.48 1.57 23.60
N LYS A 370 -4.53 2.41 23.66
CA LYS A 370 -4.97 3.22 22.50
C LYS A 370 -3.93 4.25 22.09
N LEU A 371 -3.25 4.84 23.08
CA LEU A 371 -2.14 5.75 22.89
C LEU A 371 -0.94 5.10 22.19
N ASN A 372 -0.71 3.79 22.31
CA ASN A 372 0.49 3.15 21.77
C ASN A 372 0.54 3.18 20.23
N VAL A 373 -0.54 2.80 19.52
CA VAL A 373 -0.58 2.87 18.05
C VAL A 373 -0.49 4.31 17.55
N VAL A 374 -1.26 5.20 18.21
CA VAL A 374 -1.23 6.63 17.89
C VAL A 374 0.15 7.22 18.19
N LYS A 375 0.78 6.84 19.29
CA LYS A 375 2.11 7.27 19.70
C LYS A 375 3.17 6.75 18.72
N GLU A 376 3.12 5.47 18.33
CA GLU A 376 4.00 4.89 17.31
C GLU A 376 3.90 5.67 15.97
N ILE A 377 2.69 6.03 15.54
CA ILE A 377 2.48 6.82 14.30
C ILE A 377 3.04 8.24 14.45
N LEU A 378 2.87 8.88 15.60
CA LEU A 378 3.41 10.21 15.86
C LEU A 378 4.94 10.20 15.96
N GLU A 379 5.54 9.19 16.58
CA GLU A 379 6.98 8.97 16.63
C GLU A 379 7.55 8.76 15.22
N LEU A 380 6.94 7.88 14.41
CA LEU A 380 7.31 7.67 13.02
C LEU A 380 7.21 8.96 12.19
N ARG A 381 6.20 9.81 12.47
CA ARG A 381 6.08 11.11 11.81
C ARG A 381 7.25 12.03 12.13
N SER A 382 7.65 12.12 13.41
CA SER A 382 8.75 12.99 13.84
C SER A 382 10.12 12.53 13.31
N GLU A 383 10.28 11.24 13.06
CA GLU A 383 11.51 10.62 12.60
C GLU A 383 11.64 10.53 11.07
N SER A 384 10.53 10.72 10.31
CA SER A 384 10.52 10.56 8.84
C SER A 384 10.72 11.88 8.13
N GLN A 385 11.68 11.95 7.20
CA GLN A 385 11.95 13.14 6.39
C GLN A 385 11.06 13.25 5.13
N GLY A 386 10.34 12.17 4.77
CA GLY A 386 9.48 12.13 3.58
C GLY A 386 8.29 11.19 3.69
N THR A 387 7.35 11.31 2.73
CA THR A 387 6.13 10.50 2.70
C THR A 387 6.40 9.01 2.45
N ASP A 388 7.35 8.69 1.56
CA ASP A 388 7.72 7.31 1.26
C ASP A 388 8.40 6.64 2.45
N GLU A 389 9.25 7.37 3.14
CA GLU A 389 9.94 6.90 4.35
C GLU A 389 8.96 6.65 5.50
N PHE A 390 7.99 7.55 5.69
CA PHE A 390 6.92 7.38 6.67
C PHE A 390 6.08 6.12 6.38
N MET A 391 5.70 5.89 5.11
CA MET A 391 4.91 4.71 4.73
C MET A 391 5.68 3.40 4.89
N GLN A 392 6.98 3.39 4.58
CA GLN A 392 7.84 2.23 4.84
C GLN A 392 7.96 1.93 6.34
N GLY A 393 8.12 2.97 7.18
CA GLY A 393 8.13 2.81 8.63
C GLY A 393 6.84 2.20 9.18
N ILE A 394 5.69 2.61 8.67
CA ILE A 394 4.41 2.03 9.05
C ILE A 394 4.32 0.55 8.67
N GLN A 395 4.77 0.19 7.47
CA GLN A 395 4.77 -1.21 7.02
C GLN A 395 5.70 -2.09 7.86
N SER A 396 6.92 -1.60 8.18
CA SER A 396 7.91 -2.38 8.93
C SER A 396 7.58 -2.48 10.42
N ASP A 397 7.14 -1.39 11.05
CA ASP A 397 7.09 -1.31 12.52
C ASP A 397 5.68 -1.55 13.06
N ILE A 398 4.64 -1.11 12.32
CA ILE A 398 3.25 -1.24 12.76
C ILE A 398 2.60 -2.52 12.28
N PHE A 399 2.88 -2.96 11.03
CA PHE A 399 2.18 -4.09 10.41
C PHE A 399 2.91 -5.43 10.48
N THR A 400 4.12 -5.47 11.06
CA THR A 400 4.87 -6.72 11.22
C THR A 400 4.41 -7.51 12.43
N ASP A 401 4.44 -8.86 12.35
CA ASP A 401 4.21 -9.75 13.50
C ASP A 401 5.19 -9.38 14.64
N LYS A 402 4.71 -9.37 15.88
CA LYS A 402 5.52 -9.00 17.05
C LYS A 402 6.02 -10.23 17.79
N VAL A 403 7.20 -10.10 18.41
CA VAL A 403 7.74 -11.05 19.40
C VAL A 403 7.79 -10.38 20.78
N TYR A 404 7.57 -11.17 21.81
CA TYR A 404 7.56 -10.73 23.22
C TYR A 404 8.71 -11.41 23.93
N ALA A 405 9.67 -10.62 24.41
CA ALA A 405 10.79 -11.08 25.23
C ALA A 405 10.68 -10.50 26.64
N PHE A 406 11.34 -11.11 27.59
CA PHE A 406 11.36 -10.69 28.98
C PHE A 406 12.73 -10.12 29.35
N THR A 407 12.75 -9.06 30.14
CA THR A 407 13.97 -8.68 30.86
C THR A 407 14.20 -9.63 32.04
N PRO A 408 15.41 -9.72 32.61
CA PRO A 408 15.65 -10.47 33.84
C PRO A 408 14.79 -10.03 35.03
N LYS A 409 14.25 -8.78 34.99
CA LYS A 409 13.33 -8.24 36.01
C LYS A 409 11.88 -8.67 35.80
N GLY A 410 11.58 -9.34 34.67
CA GLY A 410 10.23 -9.77 34.32
C GLY A 410 9.43 -8.75 33.48
N ASP A 411 10.03 -7.63 33.05
CA ASP A 411 9.36 -6.69 32.17
C ASP A 411 9.22 -7.28 30.77
N VAL A 412 8.05 -7.10 30.17
CA VAL A 412 7.78 -7.58 28.80
C VAL A 412 8.18 -6.51 27.78
N ILE A 413 9.06 -6.87 26.84
CA ILE A 413 9.47 -6.02 25.74
C ILE A 413 8.85 -6.55 24.43
N GLU A 414 8.08 -5.71 23.77
CA GLU A 414 7.45 -6.00 22.47
C GLU A 414 8.34 -5.48 21.34
N MET A 415 8.62 -6.32 20.33
CA MET A 415 9.45 -5.99 19.18
C MET A 415 8.91 -6.61 17.90
N PRO A 416 9.21 -6.08 16.71
CA PRO A 416 8.93 -6.75 15.45
C PRO A 416 9.60 -8.12 15.38
N LYS A 417 8.96 -9.07 14.72
CA LYS A 417 9.56 -10.38 14.47
C LYS A 417 10.83 -10.24 13.64
N GLY A 418 11.88 -10.98 13.99
CA GLY A 418 13.21 -10.87 13.40
C GLY A 418 14.13 -9.88 14.15
N SER A 419 13.64 -9.28 15.26
CA SER A 419 14.48 -8.42 16.10
C SER A 419 15.53 -9.22 16.86
N GLY A 420 16.71 -8.59 17.02
CA GLY A 420 17.84 -9.12 17.75
C GLY A 420 18.07 -8.44 19.12
N PRO A 421 19.12 -8.87 19.86
CA PRO A 421 19.48 -8.29 21.15
C PRO A 421 19.76 -6.78 21.09
N LEU A 422 20.36 -6.27 20.01
CA LEU A 422 20.57 -4.84 19.80
C LEU A 422 19.26 -4.09 19.68
N ASP A 423 18.27 -4.62 18.93
CA ASP A 423 16.97 -4.00 18.84
C ASP A 423 16.31 -3.88 20.21
N MET A 424 16.39 -4.94 21.04
CA MET A 424 15.88 -4.91 22.40
C MET A 424 16.62 -3.88 23.27
N ALA A 425 17.92 -3.78 23.15
CA ALA A 425 18.73 -2.82 23.91
C ALA A 425 18.29 -1.38 23.64
N TYR A 426 18.12 -1.00 22.36
CA TYR A 426 17.61 0.32 21.95
C TYR A 426 16.13 0.52 22.27
N GLN A 427 15.35 -0.55 22.35
CA GLN A 427 13.96 -0.49 22.77
C GLN A 427 13.84 -0.16 24.27
N ILE A 428 14.73 -0.68 25.10
CA ILE A 428 14.79 -0.39 26.54
C ILE A 428 15.22 1.06 26.74
N HIS A 429 16.41 1.42 26.29
CA HIS A 429 16.94 2.78 26.39
C HIS A 429 18.09 3.02 25.41
N THR A 430 18.24 4.25 24.90
CA THR A 430 19.30 4.62 23.95
C THR A 430 20.70 4.35 24.54
N GLU A 431 20.94 4.70 25.82
CA GLU A 431 22.21 4.46 26.49
C GLU A 431 22.52 2.96 26.66
N VAL A 432 21.50 2.13 26.95
CA VAL A 432 21.67 0.67 26.99
C VAL A 432 22.10 0.16 25.62
N GLY A 433 21.45 0.64 24.55
CA GLY A 433 21.84 0.33 23.18
C GLY A 433 23.27 0.75 22.85
N ASN A 434 23.65 2.00 23.13
CA ASN A 434 24.97 2.53 22.83
C ASN A 434 26.12 1.80 23.57
N HIS A 435 25.87 1.35 24.80
CA HIS A 435 26.87 0.67 25.64
C HIS A 435 26.77 -0.86 25.61
N THR A 436 25.99 -1.45 24.71
CA THR A 436 25.86 -2.89 24.56
C THR A 436 27.19 -3.53 24.14
N THR A 437 27.60 -4.58 24.85
CA THR A 437 28.81 -5.36 24.55
C THR A 437 28.47 -6.81 24.20
N GLY A 438 27.27 -7.28 24.54
CA GLY A 438 26.82 -8.65 24.29
C GLY A 438 25.42 -8.89 24.85
N ALA A 439 24.93 -10.11 24.71
CA ALA A 439 23.64 -10.51 25.27
C ALA A 439 23.65 -11.96 25.76
N LYS A 440 22.79 -12.24 26.74
CA LYS A 440 22.45 -13.61 27.16
C LYS A 440 20.97 -13.84 26.89
N VAL A 441 20.66 -14.99 26.31
CA VAL A 441 19.29 -15.46 26.13
C VAL A 441 19.08 -16.73 26.91
N ASN A 442 18.09 -16.74 27.80
CA ASN A 442 17.79 -17.86 28.68
C ASN A 442 19.03 -18.32 29.47
N GLY A 443 19.87 -17.36 29.94
CA GLY A 443 21.11 -17.59 30.70
C GLY A 443 22.33 -17.98 29.86
N ARG A 444 22.23 -18.10 28.52
CA ARG A 444 23.35 -18.44 27.63
C ARG A 444 23.79 -17.23 26.82
N ILE A 445 25.10 -17.00 26.68
CA ILE A 445 25.63 -15.98 25.80
C ILE A 445 25.28 -16.33 24.36
N VAL A 446 24.74 -15.34 23.62
CA VAL A 446 24.38 -15.46 22.20
C VAL A 446 25.07 -14.36 21.39
N PRO A 447 25.30 -14.56 20.09
CA PRO A 447 25.79 -13.49 19.22
C PRO A 447 24.71 -12.40 19.04
N LEU A 448 25.13 -11.18 18.64
CA LEU A 448 24.24 -10.03 18.51
C LEU A 448 23.25 -10.12 17.31
N ASP A 449 23.49 -11.04 16.38
CA ASP A 449 22.60 -11.40 15.26
C ASP A 449 21.56 -12.48 15.59
N TYR A 450 21.48 -12.91 16.86
CA TYR A 450 20.49 -13.89 17.31
C TYR A 450 19.08 -13.35 17.11
N GLU A 451 18.18 -14.12 16.46
CA GLU A 451 16.77 -13.79 16.33
C GLU A 451 16.00 -14.16 17.60
N ILE A 452 15.49 -13.17 18.32
CA ILE A 452 14.74 -13.34 19.57
C ILE A 452 13.39 -14.03 19.29
N LYS A 453 13.04 -15.00 20.13
CA LYS A 453 11.79 -15.77 20.06
C LYS A 453 10.83 -15.40 21.17
N ASN A 454 9.55 -15.65 20.94
CA ASN A 454 8.53 -15.45 21.98
C ASN A 454 8.84 -16.22 23.25
N GLY A 455 8.89 -15.51 24.38
CA GLY A 455 9.15 -16.09 25.70
C GLY A 455 10.62 -16.13 26.11
N ASP A 456 11.55 -15.66 25.25
CA ASP A 456 12.96 -15.57 25.62
C ASP A 456 13.18 -14.56 26.73
N ILE A 457 14.02 -14.92 27.73
CA ILE A 457 14.52 -14.01 28.76
C ILE A 457 15.86 -13.49 28.26
N VAL A 458 15.91 -12.20 27.93
CA VAL A 458 17.08 -11.55 27.32
C VAL A 458 17.72 -10.57 28.30
N ASP A 459 18.99 -10.82 28.61
CA ASP A 459 19.84 -9.98 29.46
C ASP A 459 20.88 -9.26 28.60
N ILE A 460 20.79 -7.93 28.52
CA ILE A 460 21.70 -7.11 27.73
C ILE A 460 22.92 -6.77 28.57
N LEU A 461 24.08 -7.16 28.10
CA LEU A 461 25.35 -6.87 28.74
C LEU A 461 25.86 -5.50 28.26
N THR A 462 26.09 -4.59 29.19
CA THR A 462 26.58 -3.25 28.91
C THR A 462 27.89 -2.98 29.60
N SER A 463 28.72 -2.10 29.02
CA SER A 463 29.96 -1.64 29.64
C SER A 463 30.05 -0.10 29.50
N SER A 464 30.37 0.55 30.61
CA SER A 464 30.63 2.01 30.63
C SER A 464 31.88 2.41 29.83
N SER A 465 32.80 1.46 29.55
CA SER A 465 34.00 1.69 28.74
C SER A 465 33.76 1.44 27.24
N SER A 466 32.54 1.10 26.82
CA SER A 466 32.24 0.94 25.41
C SER A 466 32.40 2.26 24.64
N ALA A 467 33.10 2.21 23.50
CA ALA A 467 33.26 3.33 22.60
C ALA A 467 31.96 3.74 21.85
N GLY A 468 30.87 3.01 22.05
CA GLY A 468 29.62 3.20 21.36
C GLY A 468 29.32 2.10 20.31
N PRO A 469 28.29 2.28 19.48
CA PRO A 469 27.89 1.33 18.45
C PRO A 469 28.96 1.17 17.36
N SER A 470 29.13 -0.05 16.82
CA SER A 470 29.92 -0.31 15.61
C SER A 470 29.12 0.00 14.35
N ARG A 471 29.80 0.34 13.24
CA ARG A 471 29.14 0.50 11.92
C ARG A 471 28.47 -0.78 11.44
N ASP A 472 29.01 -1.96 11.75
CA ASP A 472 28.43 -3.24 11.40
C ASP A 472 27.06 -3.48 12.04
N TRP A 473 26.71 -2.72 13.09
CA TRP A 473 25.42 -2.85 13.74
C TRP A 473 24.25 -2.40 12.85
N PHE A 474 24.52 -1.58 11.82
CA PHE A 474 23.49 -1.22 10.83
C PHE A 474 22.90 -2.44 10.10
N ASP A 475 23.74 -3.47 9.88
CA ASP A 475 23.33 -4.70 9.21
C ASP A 475 22.71 -5.71 10.18
N LEU A 476 23.02 -5.60 11.47
CA LEU A 476 22.53 -6.51 12.52
C LEU A 476 21.14 -6.10 13.05
N VAL A 477 20.81 -4.80 13.03
CA VAL A 477 19.55 -4.31 13.58
C VAL A 477 18.41 -4.42 12.55
N SER A 478 17.31 -5.00 13.00
CA SER A 478 16.10 -5.15 12.19
C SER A 478 15.16 -3.96 12.34
N THR A 479 15.14 -3.30 13.52
CA THR A 479 14.23 -2.21 13.80
C THR A 479 14.76 -0.87 13.30
N ARG A 480 13.83 -0.04 12.80
CA ARG A 480 14.15 1.32 12.37
C ARG A 480 14.58 2.20 13.54
N ARG A 481 13.96 2.01 14.71
CA ARG A 481 14.31 2.76 15.94
C ARG A 481 15.79 2.55 16.29
N ALA A 482 16.26 1.32 16.36
CA ALA A 482 17.67 1.03 16.63
C ALA A 482 18.58 1.65 15.55
N ARG A 483 18.23 1.48 14.28
CA ARG A 483 19.00 2.03 13.16
C ARG A 483 19.10 3.56 13.20
N ASN A 484 17.99 4.25 13.52
CA ASN A 484 17.98 5.71 13.64
C ASN A 484 18.80 6.20 14.86
N LYS A 485 18.75 5.49 15.99
CA LYS A 485 19.56 5.83 17.18
C LYS A 485 21.03 5.64 16.93
N ILE A 486 21.44 4.54 16.27
CA ILE A 486 22.83 4.31 15.83
C ILE A 486 23.27 5.44 14.88
N ARG A 487 22.42 5.79 13.90
CA ARG A 487 22.68 6.89 12.97
C ARG A 487 22.87 8.22 13.69
N GLN A 488 22.03 8.52 14.66
CA GLN A 488 22.11 9.73 15.47
C GLN A 488 23.40 9.80 16.29
N PHE A 489 23.84 8.65 16.85
CA PHE A 489 25.10 8.54 17.56
C PHE A 489 26.30 8.89 16.66
N PHE A 490 26.39 8.28 15.48
CA PHE A 490 27.48 8.55 14.54
C PHE A 490 27.49 10.00 14.02
N ARG A 491 26.31 10.59 13.81
CA ARG A 491 26.22 12.01 13.44
C ARG A 491 26.79 12.93 14.53
N ALA A 492 26.54 12.60 15.80
CA ALA A 492 26.99 13.43 16.92
C ALA A 492 28.47 13.25 17.24
N HIS A 493 29.00 12.01 17.16
CA HIS A 493 30.35 11.68 17.62
C HIS A 493 31.42 11.72 16.52
N ASN A 494 31.07 11.53 15.25
CA ASN A 494 32.00 11.49 14.12
C ASN A 494 31.79 12.68 13.16
N ARG A 495 31.32 13.82 13.66
CA ARG A 495 30.99 14.96 12.80
C ARG A 495 32.16 15.45 11.97
N GLU A 496 33.36 15.59 12.60
CA GLU A 496 34.57 16.06 11.93
C GLU A 496 35.06 15.06 10.86
N GLU A 497 35.07 13.78 11.18
CA GLU A 497 35.42 12.71 10.23
C GLU A 497 34.45 12.64 9.04
N ASN A 498 33.14 12.81 9.30
CA ASN A 498 32.15 12.85 8.26
C ASN A 498 32.28 14.08 7.35
N ILE A 499 32.64 15.23 7.88
CA ILE A 499 32.92 16.46 7.10
C ILE A 499 34.10 16.20 6.15
N GLU A 500 35.17 15.62 6.62
CA GLU A 500 36.37 15.34 5.82
C GLU A 500 36.04 14.29 4.72
N GLN A 501 35.36 13.21 5.06
CA GLN A 501 34.93 12.22 4.10
C GLN A 501 33.95 12.81 3.03
N GLY A 502 33.05 13.70 3.45
CA GLY A 502 32.12 14.36 2.56
C GLY A 502 32.81 15.29 1.55
N LYS A 503 33.82 16.01 1.99
CA LYS A 503 34.68 16.84 1.12
C LYS A 503 35.40 15.96 0.10
N GLN A 504 36.04 14.87 0.53
CA GLN A 504 36.72 13.92 -0.35
C GLN A 504 35.78 13.26 -1.37
N LEU A 505 34.59 12.86 -0.97
CA LEU A 505 33.58 12.28 -1.87
C LEU A 505 33.16 13.27 -2.96
N LEU A 506 32.91 14.52 -2.60
CA LEU A 506 32.54 15.56 -3.58
C LEU A 506 33.70 15.91 -4.51
N GLU A 507 34.92 16.02 -3.98
CA GLU A 507 36.13 16.24 -4.80
C GLU A 507 36.30 15.15 -5.85
N ASN A 508 36.19 13.88 -5.45
CA ASN A 508 36.32 12.75 -6.36
C ASN A 508 35.23 12.78 -7.44
N GLU A 509 33.99 13.04 -7.05
CA GLU A 509 32.86 13.13 -7.98
C GLU A 509 33.01 14.29 -8.99
N LEU A 510 33.54 15.44 -8.57
CA LEU A 510 33.85 16.57 -9.45
C LEU A 510 34.98 16.23 -10.41
N ARG A 511 36.06 15.57 -9.94
CA ARG A 511 37.20 15.13 -10.80
C ARG A 511 36.75 14.09 -11.82
N GLU A 512 35.94 13.11 -11.44
CA GLU A 512 35.38 12.11 -12.37
C GLU A 512 34.49 12.74 -13.45
N ALA A 513 33.79 13.83 -13.09
CA ALA A 513 32.99 14.59 -14.05
C ALA A 513 33.79 15.58 -14.91
N GLY A 514 35.14 15.66 -14.75
CA GLY A 514 36.02 16.52 -15.53
C GLY A 514 36.10 17.96 -15.06
N TYR A 515 35.70 18.24 -13.83
CA TYR A 515 35.77 19.59 -13.22
C TYR A 515 36.95 19.70 -12.24
N SER A 516 37.50 20.92 -12.08
CA SER A 516 38.51 21.23 -11.08
C SER A 516 37.85 21.51 -9.71
N PRO A 517 38.06 20.66 -8.68
CA PRO A 517 37.48 20.93 -7.35
C PRO A 517 37.94 22.26 -6.74
N SER A 518 39.20 22.63 -6.94
CA SER A 518 39.79 23.88 -6.41
C SER A 518 39.13 25.15 -6.96
N GLU A 519 38.56 25.10 -8.15
CA GLU A 519 37.86 26.24 -8.77
C GLU A 519 36.40 26.33 -8.35
N LEU A 520 35.78 25.18 -8.07
CA LEU A 520 34.33 25.10 -7.78
C LEU A 520 34.00 25.07 -6.30
N MET A 521 34.87 24.48 -5.48
CA MET A 521 34.67 24.36 -4.03
C MET A 521 35.24 25.56 -3.26
N THR A 522 34.91 26.79 -3.69
CA THR A 522 35.18 27.98 -2.89
C THR A 522 34.25 28.08 -1.68
N ASP A 523 34.69 28.69 -0.59
CA ASP A 523 33.90 28.80 0.64
C ASP A 523 32.53 29.46 0.36
N GLU A 524 32.51 30.50 -0.49
CA GLU A 524 31.28 31.18 -0.88
C GLU A 524 30.32 30.26 -1.64
N LYS A 525 30.81 29.49 -2.61
CA LYS A 525 30.01 28.56 -3.40
C LYS A 525 29.52 27.37 -2.58
N CYS A 526 30.34 26.87 -1.65
CA CYS A 526 29.95 25.83 -0.71
C CYS A 526 28.80 26.28 0.19
N GLU A 527 28.81 27.51 0.69
CA GLU A 527 27.73 28.06 1.50
C GLU A 527 26.45 28.30 0.66
N GLU A 528 26.58 28.75 -0.60
CA GLU A 528 25.46 28.92 -1.52
C GLU A 528 24.77 27.58 -1.78
N VAL A 529 25.52 26.56 -2.19
CA VAL A 529 25.00 25.21 -2.49
C VAL A 529 24.43 24.56 -1.22
N ALA A 530 25.03 24.78 -0.05
CA ALA A 530 24.47 24.29 1.20
C ALA A 530 23.09 24.88 1.50
N LYS A 531 22.90 26.19 1.28
CA LYS A 531 21.57 26.84 1.42
C LYS A 531 20.56 26.31 0.41
N GLU A 532 20.95 26.12 -0.86
CA GLU A 532 20.10 25.49 -1.88
C GLU A 532 19.72 24.04 -1.53
N ALA A 533 20.61 23.33 -0.84
CA ALA A 533 20.36 21.98 -0.35
C ALA A 533 19.60 21.96 0.99
N HIS A 534 19.18 23.15 1.51
CA HIS A 534 18.45 23.32 2.77
C HIS A 534 19.25 22.95 4.03
N TYR A 535 20.58 23.17 4.00
CA TYR A 535 21.47 23.04 5.15
C TYR A 535 21.87 24.42 5.69
N ASN A 536 22.14 24.49 7.01
CA ASN A 536 22.47 25.74 7.68
C ASN A 536 23.91 26.21 7.41
N SER A 537 24.80 25.26 7.09
CA SER A 537 26.22 25.54 6.79
C SER A 537 26.79 24.56 5.79
N SER A 538 27.90 24.91 5.15
CA SER A 538 28.67 24.01 4.26
C SER A 538 29.16 22.77 5.01
N ASP A 539 29.59 22.92 6.28
CA ASP A 539 30.00 21.78 7.11
C ASP A 539 28.87 20.80 7.39
N ASP A 540 27.64 21.27 7.61
CA ASP A 540 26.48 20.39 7.78
C ASP A 540 26.15 19.61 6.49
N MET A 541 26.32 20.25 5.33
CA MET A 541 26.18 19.60 4.03
C MET A 541 27.26 18.55 3.80
N PHE A 542 28.53 18.86 4.12
CA PHE A 542 29.63 17.90 4.00
C PHE A 542 29.50 16.75 4.98
N ALA A 543 29.08 17.00 6.22
CA ALA A 543 28.80 15.96 7.19
C ALA A 543 27.69 15.00 6.68
N ALA A 544 26.63 15.55 6.08
CA ALA A 544 25.56 14.77 5.48
C ALA A 544 26.02 13.95 4.26
N LEU A 545 26.93 14.51 3.45
CA LEU A 545 27.56 13.81 2.32
C LEU A 545 28.44 12.64 2.81
N GLY A 546 29.33 12.88 3.77
CA GLY A 546 30.24 11.86 4.31
C GLY A 546 29.50 10.77 5.05
N PHE A 547 28.36 11.09 5.65
CA PHE A 547 27.49 10.12 6.28
C PHE A 547 26.63 9.30 5.27
N GLY A 548 26.49 9.79 4.02
CA GLY A 548 25.69 9.13 2.96
C GLY A 548 24.21 9.52 2.95
N ASP A 549 23.81 10.58 3.64
CA ASP A 549 22.45 11.14 3.59
C ASP A 549 22.18 11.89 2.29
N LEU A 550 23.24 12.39 1.65
CA LEU A 550 23.22 13.08 0.36
C LEU A 550 23.99 12.27 -0.69
N ALA A 551 23.41 12.15 -1.87
CA ALA A 551 24.11 11.57 -3.00
C ALA A 551 25.10 12.59 -3.59
N PRO A 552 26.42 12.25 -3.75
CA PRO A 552 27.44 13.16 -4.27
C PRO A 552 27.07 13.74 -5.65
N VAL A 553 26.47 12.93 -6.52
CA VAL A 553 25.97 13.34 -7.84
C VAL A 553 24.95 14.48 -7.77
N GLY A 554 24.07 14.48 -6.76
CA GLY A 554 23.07 15.53 -6.55
C GLY A 554 23.73 16.89 -6.21
N ILE A 555 24.74 16.86 -5.36
CA ILE A 555 25.48 18.07 -4.95
C ILE A 555 26.39 18.55 -6.09
N ARG A 556 27.14 17.66 -6.77
CA ARG A 556 27.89 18.00 -7.98
C ARG A 556 27.01 18.74 -8.99
N ASN A 557 25.78 18.25 -9.23
CA ASN A 557 24.87 18.88 -10.19
C ASN A 557 24.49 20.32 -9.84
N ARG A 558 24.45 20.67 -8.55
CA ARG A 558 24.22 22.03 -8.09
C ARG A 558 25.48 22.89 -8.27
N PHE A 559 26.66 22.40 -7.88
CA PHE A 559 27.93 23.08 -8.12
C PHE A 559 28.20 23.40 -9.59
N THR A 560 27.69 22.57 -10.51
CA THR A 560 27.93 22.70 -11.96
C THR A 560 26.73 23.28 -12.70
N ALA A 561 25.68 23.74 -12.03
CA ALA A 561 24.44 24.24 -12.64
C ALA A 561 24.71 25.43 -13.57
N ASP A 562 25.45 26.42 -13.08
CA ASP A 562 25.78 27.66 -13.84
C ASP A 562 26.62 27.35 -15.09
N ILE A 563 27.64 26.47 -14.94
CA ILE A 563 28.52 26.05 -16.04
C ILE A 563 27.73 25.34 -17.14
N ARG A 564 26.78 24.50 -16.76
CA ARG A 564 25.92 23.80 -17.71
C ARG A 564 24.97 24.75 -18.41
N GLN A 565 24.39 25.69 -17.69
CA GLN A 565 23.49 26.70 -18.25
C GLN A 565 24.22 27.61 -19.23
N GLN A 566 25.46 27.99 -18.89
CA GLN A 566 26.33 28.76 -19.77
C GLN A 566 26.72 27.99 -21.02
N ALA A 567 27.15 26.72 -20.88
CA ALA A 567 27.48 25.85 -22.00
C ALA A 567 26.28 25.56 -22.91
N GLU A 568 25.08 25.49 -22.37
CA GLU A 568 23.84 25.36 -23.13
C GLU A 568 23.49 26.64 -23.90
N SER A 569 23.67 27.80 -23.25
CA SER A 569 23.52 29.13 -23.87
C SER A 569 24.53 29.36 -24.99
N ASP A 570 25.81 29.01 -24.78
CA ASP A 570 26.88 29.13 -25.78
C ASP A 570 26.64 28.18 -26.96
N ARG A 571 26.15 26.98 -26.73
CA ARG A 571 25.71 26.03 -27.77
C ARG A 571 24.54 26.57 -28.57
N GLN A 572 23.57 27.22 -27.95
CA GLN A 572 22.44 27.85 -28.61
C GLN A 572 22.91 29.04 -29.45
N GLN A 573 23.79 29.90 -28.91
CA GLN A 573 24.37 31.02 -29.67
C GLN A 573 25.27 30.58 -30.82
N ALA A 574 26.08 29.50 -30.63
CA ALA A 574 26.89 28.93 -31.70
C ALA A 574 25.99 28.31 -32.79
N ALA A 575 24.90 27.65 -32.43
CA ALA A 575 23.94 27.14 -33.38
C ALA A 575 23.20 28.25 -34.14
N GLU A 576 22.89 29.37 -33.50
CA GLU A 576 22.30 30.56 -34.16
C GLU A 576 23.30 31.24 -35.07
N LYS A 577 24.58 31.36 -34.71
CA LYS A 577 25.63 31.90 -35.58
C LYS A 577 25.87 31.01 -36.82
N ALA A 578 25.92 29.68 -36.63
CA ALA A 578 26.09 28.76 -37.74
C ALA A 578 24.93 28.82 -38.76
N VAL A 579 23.70 29.09 -38.28
CA VAL A 579 22.53 29.29 -39.15
C VAL A 579 22.57 30.62 -39.88
N LEU A 580 23.22 31.64 -39.35
CA LEU A 580 23.34 32.96 -39.97
C LEU A 580 24.47 32.98 -41.05
N GLU A 581 25.53 32.22 -40.85
CA GLU A 581 26.64 32.08 -41.84
C GLU A 581 26.29 31.23 -43.07
N ASP A 582 25.36 30.29 -42.97
CA ASP A 582 24.94 29.41 -44.09
C ASP A 582 23.95 30.13 -45.06
N HIS A 583 23.49 31.33 -44.74
CA HIS A 583 22.60 32.13 -45.62
C HIS A 583 23.33 33.00 -46.67
N GLN A 584 24.66 33.02 -46.71
CA GLN A 584 25.41 33.87 -47.66
C GLN A 584 25.93 33.14 -48.91
N THR A 585 25.73 31.84 -49.06
CA THR A 585 26.24 31.04 -50.20
C THR A 585 25.18 30.14 -50.83
N LEU A 586 24.11 30.74 -51.41
CA LEU A 586 23.23 30.01 -52.33
C LEU A 586 23.09 30.76 -53.64
N GLU A 587 23.97 30.42 -54.61
CA GLU A 587 23.74 30.66 -56.02
C GLU A 587 22.59 29.82 -56.57
N LYS A 588 21.79 30.44 -57.48
CA LYS A 588 20.57 29.87 -58.06
C LYS A 588 20.89 28.72 -59.01
N PRO A 589 20.27 27.54 -58.90
CA PRO A 589 20.38 26.49 -59.91
C PRO A 589 19.39 26.70 -61.06
N ASN A 590 19.82 26.29 -62.26
CA ASN A 590 19.27 26.42 -63.58
C ASN A 590 17.98 25.61 -63.84
N GLU A 591 17.10 26.14 -64.71
CA GLU A 591 15.74 25.67 -65.02
C GLU A 591 15.62 24.36 -65.89
N ARG A 592 16.60 23.50 -65.99
CA ARG A 592 16.55 22.36 -66.95
C ARG A 592 16.35 20.95 -66.34
N GLU A 593 16.02 20.79 -65.07
CA GLU A 593 15.79 19.47 -64.46
C GLU A 593 14.38 19.19 -63.92
N ARG A 594 13.35 19.90 -64.42
CA ARG A 594 11.96 19.75 -63.95
C ARG A 594 11.17 18.57 -64.54
N GLN A 595 11.82 17.54 -65.07
CA GLN A 595 11.10 16.32 -65.50
C GLN A 595 11.90 15.06 -65.13
N LYS A 596 11.90 14.64 -63.90
CA LYS A 596 12.13 13.26 -63.49
C LYS A 596 11.37 12.97 -62.21
N GLN A 597 10.38 12.09 -62.35
CA GLN A 597 9.67 11.27 -61.34
C GLN A 597 10.03 11.52 -59.87
N ALA A 598 9.00 11.92 -59.10
CA ALA A 598 9.06 11.95 -57.64
C ALA A 598 9.63 10.63 -57.08
N LYS A 599 10.89 10.62 -56.67
CA LYS A 599 11.45 9.50 -55.92
C LYS A 599 11.02 9.59 -54.50
N ALA A 600 10.33 8.54 -54.00
CA ALA A 600 10.06 8.37 -52.58
C ALA A 600 11.37 8.55 -51.79
N SER A 601 11.32 9.25 -50.66
CA SER A 601 12.45 9.37 -49.75
C SER A 601 12.92 7.98 -49.32
N SER A 602 14.14 7.86 -48.85
CA SER A 602 14.69 6.58 -48.31
C SER A 602 13.85 5.93 -47.22
N GLU A 603 12.89 6.68 -46.64
CA GLU A 603 11.97 6.24 -45.57
C GLU A 603 10.53 5.96 -46.07
N GLY A 604 10.27 5.94 -47.36
CA GLY A 604 8.98 5.54 -47.94
C GLY A 604 7.84 6.55 -47.75
N VAL A 605 8.13 7.84 -47.48
CA VAL A 605 7.17 8.92 -47.33
C VAL A 605 7.32 9.94 -48.46
N VAL A 606 6.21 10.42 -48.98
CA VAL A 606 6.14 11.48 -50.01
C VAL A 606 5.57 12.76 -49.36
N VAL A 607 6.21 13.89 -49.68
CA VAL A 607 5.78 15.22 -49.21
C VAL A 607 5.04 15.90 -50.35
N GLU A 608 3.85 16.42 -50.10
CA GLU A 608 3.03 17.07 -51.11
C GLU A 608 3.62 18.45 -51.48
N GLY A 609 3.91 18.65 -52.79
CA GLY A 609 4.29 19.95 -53.34
C GLY A 609 5.77 20.36 -53.27
N VAL A 610 6.67 19.49 -52.75
CA VAL A 610 8.10 19.79 -52.65
C VAL A 610 8.94 18.54 -52.86
N ASP A 611 9.76 18.56 -53.95
CA ASP A 611 10.70 17.48 -54.23
C ASP A 611 12.06 17.73 -53.55
N ASN A 612 12.70 16.65 -53.05
CA ASN A 612 14.03 16.62 -52.41
C ASN A 612 14.19 17.21 -51.01
N LEU A 613 13.16 17.20 -50.17
CA LEU A 613 13.35 17.47 -48.75
C LEU A 613 13.84 16.20 -48.02
N LEU A 614 14.78 16.38 -47.10
CA LEU A 614 15.15 15.33 -46.14
C LEU A 614 13.94 15.02 -45.26
N VAL A 615 13.43 13.78 -45.34
CA VAL A 615 12.32 13.31 -44.52
C VAL A 615 12.87 12.43 -43.44
N ARG A 616 12.40 12.64 -42.20
CA ARG A 616 12.75 11.83 -41.03
C ARG A 616 11.49 11.40 -40.28
N LEU A 617 11.40 10.12 -39.94
CA LEU A 617 10.36 9.65 -39.04
C LEU A 617 10.65 10.09 -37.60
N SER A 618 9.67 10.64 -36.93
CA SER A 618 9.82 11.19 -35.56
C SER A 618 9.91 10.09 -34.52
N HIS A 619 10.87 10.20 -33.61
CA HIS A 619 11.05 9.24 -32.49
C HIS A 619 9.97 9.36 -31.41
N CYS A 620 9.30 10.50 -31.26
CA CYS A 620 8.30 10.68 -30.20
C CYS A 620 7.01 9.85 -30.39
N CYS A 621 6.66 9.52 -31.65
CA CYS A 621 5.45 8.77 -31.98
C CYS A 621 5.69 7.56 -32.90
N SER A 622 6.92 7.40 -33.41
CA SER A 622 7.38 6.27 -34.22
C SER A 622 6.35 5.86 -35.30
N PRO A 623 6.05 6.71 -36.30
CA PRO A 623 5.04 6.43 -37.32
C PRO A 623 5.42 5.22 -38.17
N ILE A 624 4.45 4.40 -38.53
CA ILE A 624 4.61 3.20 -39.37
C ILE A 624 3.65 3.24 -40.56
N PRO A 625 3.94 2.53 -41.66
CA PRO A 625 3.05 2.46 -42.82
C PRO A 625 1.63 2.05 -42.44
N GLY A 626 0.66 2.85 -42.88
CA GLY A 626 -0.75 2.72 -42.54
C GLY A 626 -1.23 3.65 -41.40
N ASP A 627 -0.33 4.33 -40.67
CA ASP A 627 -0.71 5.43 -39.79
C ASP A 627 -1.13 6.67 -40.58
N ALA A 628 -2.07 7.44 -40.08
CA ALA A 628 -2.30 8.80 -40.53
C ALA A 628 -1.14 9.69 -40.08
N ILE A 629 -0.48 10.39 -41.01
CA ILE A 629 0.76 11.11 -40.76
C ILE A 629 0.69 12.58 -41.21
N THR A 630 1.40 13.41 -40.49
CA THR A 630 1.58 14.84 -40.78
C THR A 630 3.04 15.22 -40.72
N GLY A 631 3.53 16.01 -41.68
CA GLY A 631 4.88 16.54 -41.70
C GLY A 631 4.98 17.85 -40.93
N TYR A 632 6.05 18.00 -40.19
CA TYR A 632 6.43 19.24 -39.49
C TYR A 632 7.75 19.75 -40.10
N ILE A 633 7.75 20.97 -40.65
CA ILE A 633 8.92 21.56 -41.25
C ILE A 633 9.85 22.09 -40.16
N THR A 634 11.00 21.43 -40.01
CA THR A 634 12.04 21.82 -39.05
C THR A 634 13.01 22.81 -39.66
N LYS A 635 13.45 23.83 -38.93
CA LYS A 635 14.48 24.77 -39.37
C LYS A 635 15.80 24.02 -39.60
N GLY A 636 16.24 23.94 -40.85
CA GLY A 636 17.56 23.37 -41.27
C GLY A 636 17.70 21.83 -41.25
N ARG A 637 16.64 21.04 -40.89
CA ARG A 637 16.72 19.58 -40.80
C ARG A 637 15.69 18.82 -41.65
N GLY A 638 15.01 19.48 -42.57
CA GLY A 638 13.99 18.88 -43.44
C GLY A 638 12.61 18.72 -42.73
N VAL A 639 11.85 17.70 -43.15
CA VAL A 639 10.51 17.41 -42.65
C VAL A 639 10.56 16.26 -41.67
N SER A 640 10.08 16.52 -40.44
CA SER A 640 9.85 15.49 -39.43
C SER A 640 8.43 14.96 -39.56
N VAL A 641 8.28 13.68 -39.81
CA VAL A 641 6.98 13.03 -39.99
C VAL A 641 6.48 12.46 -38.66
N HIS A 642 5.31 12.88 -38.27
CA HIS A 642 4.64 12.44 -37.03
C HIS A 642 3.32 11.77 -37.37
N ARG A 643 2.77 11.04 -36.42
CA ARG A 643 1.38 10.58 -36.46
C ARG A 643 0.45 11.77 -36.17
N ASP A 644 -0.73 11.77 -36.75
CA ASP A 644 -1.75 12.83 -36.56
C ASP A 644 -2.24 12.93 -35.11
N ASP A 645 -2.21 11.82 -34.35
CA ASP A 645 -2.60 11.79 -32.94
C ASP A 645 -1.49 12.22 -31.98
N CYS A 646 -0.29 12.53 -32.46
CA CYS A 646 0.86 12.94 -31.67
C CYS A 646 0.57 14.29 -30.95
N PRO A 647 0.83 14.38 -29.64
CA PRO A 647 0.65 15.62 -28.88
C PRO A 647 1.41 16.81 -29.46
N ASN A 648 2.64 16.57 -29.99
CA ASN A 648 3.47 17.62 -30.57
C ASN A 648 2.84 18.18 -31.85
N ILE A 649 2.24 17.36 -32.70
CA ILE A 649 1.52 17.82 -33.90
C ILE A 649 0.22 18.54 -33.56
N LYS A 650 -0.50 18.04 -32.55
CA LYS A 650 -1.71 18.71 -32.05
C LYS A 650 -1.40 20.10 -31.51
N ALA A 651 -0.29 20.25 -30.78
CA ALA A 651 0.19 21.53 -30.28
C ALA A 651 0.63 22.45 -31.44
N ALA A 652 1.43 21.96 -32.39
CA ALA A 652 1.88 22.70 -33.56
C ALA A 652 0.70 23.21 -34.43
N ARG A 653 -0.32 22.34 -34.63
CA ARG A 653 -1.54 22.68 -35.35
C ARG A 653 -2.34 23.79 -34.65
N LYS A 654 -2.40 23.76 -33.33
CA LYS A 654 -3.06 24.77 -32.50
C LYS A 654 -2.33 26.11 -32.49
N ASN A 655 -1.00 26.07 -32.59
CA ASN A 655 -0.15 27.27 -32.59
C ASN A 655 0.04 27.90 -34.01
N GLY A 656 -0.54 27.34 -35.07
CA GLY A 656 -0.38 27.82 -36.44
C GLY A 656 1.02 27.61 -37.03
N GLU A 657 1.77 26.60 -36.54
CA GLU A 657 3.13 26.32 -36.99
C GLU A 657 3.15 25.65 -38.38
N ARG A 658 4.35 25.59 -39.00
CA ARG A 658 4.53 25.14 -40.37
C ARG A 658 4.31 23.63 -40.52
N ILE A 659 3.10 23.25 -40.87
CA ILE A 659 2.69 21.86 -41.12
C ILE A 659 2.60 21.63 -42.65
N VAL A 660 2.96 20.44 -43.10
CA VAL A 660 2.87 20.01 -44.52
C VAL A 660 2.18 18.65 -44.61
N SER A 661 1.38 18.47 -45.67
CA SER A 661 0.74 17.19 -45.96
C SER A 661 1.78 16.17 -46.43
N VAL A 662 1.77 15.00 -45.85
CA VAL A 662 2.65 13.89 -46.21
C VAL A 662 1.82 12.59 -46.25
N TYR A 663 2.24 11.65 -47.12
CA TYR A 663 1.59 10.35 -47.24
C TYR A 663 2.58 9.23 -47.48
N TRP A 664 2.22 8.02 -47.13
CA TRP A 664 3.04 6.83 -47.36
C TRP A 664 3.04 6.48 -48.85
N ALA A 665 4.23 6.30 -49.44
CA ALA A 665 4.38 5.84 -50.81
C ALA A 665 3.81 4.44 -50.97
N ASN A 666 3.94 3.57 -49.94
CA ASN A 666 3.39 2.24 -49.92
C ASN A 666 2.75 1.97 -48.53
N PRO A 667 1.41 2.09 -48.39
CA PRO A 667 0.70 1.89 -47.09
C PRO A 667 0.78 0.46 -46.58
N ASN A 668 1.06 -0.53 -47.46
CA ASN A 668 1.20 -1.93 -47.08
C ASN A 668 2.60 -2.29 -46.54
N GLY A 669 3.53 -1.32 -46.57
CA GLY A 669 4.91 -1.47 -46.14
C GLY A 669 5.79 -2.17 -47.20
N ASP A 670 7.04 -1.69 -47.32
CA ASP A 670 8.09 -2.36 -48.05
C ASP A 670 8.73 -3.46 -47.18
N LYS A 671 9.80 -4.12 -47.70
CA LYS A 671 10.56 -5.14 -46.95
C LYS A 671 11.28 -4.62 -45.70
N THR A 672 11.23 -3.32 -45.43
CA THR A 672 11.84 -2.65 -44.27
C THR A 672 10.96 -2.78 -43.02
N ASN A 673 11.60 -2.94 -41.84
CA ASN A 673 10.90 -3.01 -40.56
C ASN A 673 10.93 -1.64 -39.91
N TYR A 674 9.77 -1.22 -39.38
CA TYR A 674 9.58 0.02 -38.66
C TYR A 674 9.44 -0.27 -37.17
N ASN A 675 10.03 0.55 -36.31
CA ASN A 675 9.95 0.35 -34.87
C ASN A 675 8.60 0.84 -34.31
N ALA A 676 7.95 0.01 -33.50
CA ALA A 676 6.77 0.38 -32.73
C ALA A 676 7.00 0.09 -31.25
N ASP A 677 6.72 1.09 -30.42
CA ASP A 677 6.82 0.98 -28.97
C ASP A 677 5.45 0.61 -28.39
N LEU A 678 5.41 -0.52 -27.68
CA LEU A 678 4.21 -1.04 -27.00
C LEU A 678 4.42 -1.06 -25.50
N GLU A 679 3.34 -0.82 -24.77
CA GLU A 679 3.25 -1.03 -23.33
C GLU A 679 2.17 -2.06 -23.04
N VAL A 680 2.57 -3.12 -22.34
CA VAL A 680 1.72 -4.19 -21.88
C VAL A 680 1.63 -4.10 -20.36
N GLN A 681 0.43 -3.93 -19.83
CA GLN A 681 0.19 -3.92 -18.39
C GLN A 681 -0.58 -5.16 -18.00
N GLY A 682 -0.12 -5.84 -16.95
CA GLY A 682 -0.73 -7.06 -16.49
C GLY A 682 -0.40 -7.35 -15.03
N TYR A 683 -0.93 -8.45 -14.51
CA TYR A 683 -0.58 -8.94 -13.18
C TYR A 683 0.67 -9.82 -13.25
N ASN A 684 1.68 -9.51 -12.42
CA ASN A 684 2.94 -10.26 -12.40
C ASN A 684 2.70 -11.68 -11.85
N ARG A 685 2.70 -12.66 -12.73
CA ARG A 685 2.69 -14.09 -12.44
C ARG A 685 3.89 -14.80 -13.06
N ASN A 686 4.22 -15.96 -12.55
CA ASN A 686 5.24 -16.80 -13.16
C ASN A 686 4.87 -17.12 -14.62
N GLY A 687 5.82 -16.89 -15.53
CA GLY A 687 5.64 -17.17 -16.95
C GLY A 687 4.99 -16.05 -17.78
N LEU A 688 4.44 -14.97 -17.17
CA LEU A 688 3.79 -13.90 -17.94
C LEU A 688 4.72 -13.27 -18.99
N LEU A 689 5.96 -12.96 -18.63
CA LEU A 689 6.94 -12.42 -19.58
C LEU A 689 7.22 -13.40 -20.73
N ASN A 690 7.33 -14.69 -20.41
CA ASN A 690 7.53 -15.73 -21.43
C ASN A 690 6.33 -15.84 -22.39
N ASP A 691 5.09 -15.74 -21.87
CA ASP A 691 3.88 -15.75 -22.69
C ASP A 691 3.81 -14.53 -23.61
N VAL A 692 4.17 -13.35 -23.11
CA VAL A 692 4.27 -12.11 -23.88
C VAL A 692 5.32 -12.24 -24.98
N LEU A 693 6.53 -12.72 -24.65
CA LEU A 693 7.61 -12.92 -25.61
C LEU A 693 7.27 -13.95 -26.68
N ARG A 694 6.61 -15.06 -26.28
CA ARG A 694 6.15 -16.09 -27.22
C ARG A 694 5.10 -15.54 -28.19
N SER A 695 4.12 -14.76 -27.70
CA SER A 695 3.11 -14.13 -28.54
C SER A 695 3.73 -13.15 -29.56
N VAL A 696 4.70 -12.35 -29.13
CA VAL A 696 5.43 -11.43 -30.03
C VAL A 696 6.26 -12.21 -31.05
N ASN A 697 7.05 -13.20 -30.61
CA ASN A 697 7.93 -13.99 -31.51
C ASN A 697 7.15 -14.82 -32.56
N ASN A 698 5.91 -15.20 -32.25
CA ASN A 698 5.04 -15.87 -33.21
C ASN A 698 4.58 -14.93 -34.34
N SER A 699 4.59 -13.62 -34.12
CA SER A 699 4.04 -12.61 -35.03
C SER A 699 5.13 -11.73 -35.70
N THR A 700 6.31 -11.57 -35.07
CA THR A 700 7.46 -10.85 -35.60
C THR A 700 8.77 -11.45 -35.11
N ARG A 701 9.80 -11.44 -35.99
CA ARG A 701 11.16 -11.89 -35.65
C ARG A 701 12.04 -10.74 -35.09
N PHE A 702 11.53 -9.53 -35.08
CA PHE A 702 12.29 -8.33 -34.75
C PHE A 702 11.82 -7.76 -33.43
N LEU A 703 12.38 -8.27 -32.35
CA LEU A 703 12.22 -7.75 -30.99
C LEU A 703 13.50 -6.99 -30.61
N ASN A 704 13.44 -5.66 -30.55
CA ASN A 704 14.61 -4.80 -30.37
C ASN A 704 14.90 -4.54 -28.86
N SER A 705 13.89 -4.37 -28.04
CA SER A 705 14.07 -4.20 -26.61
C SER A 705 12.87 -4.70 -25.82
N VAL A 706 13.15 -5.17 -24.60
CA VAL A 706 12.15 -5.55 -23.60
C VAL A 706 12.61 -5.01 -22.27
N ASN A 707 11.72 -4.29 -21.58
CA ASN A 707 11.94 -3.81 -20.23
C ASN A 707 10.68 -4.06 -19.39
N GLY A 708 10.82 -4.79 -18.30
CA GLY A 708 9.71 -5.10 -17.37
C GLY A 708 9.94 -4.42 -16.03
N LYS A 709 8.94 -3.69 -15.55
CA LYS A 709 8.90 -3.12 -14.19
C LYS A 709 7.72 -3.68 -13.46
N VAL A 710 7.95 -4.22 -12.27
CA VAL A 710 6.88 -4.67 -11.37
C VAL A 710 6.71 -3.61 -10.31
N ASP A 711 5.47 -3.19 -10.09
CA ASP A 711 5.13 -2.29 -8.98
C ASP A 711 4.84 -3.08 -7.70
N HIS A 712 4.71 -2.36 -6.59
CA HIS A 712 4.40 -2.94 -5.27
C HIS A 712 3.02 -3.62 -5.21
N ASN A 713 2.11 -3.31 -6.16
CA ASN A 713 0.80 -3.96 -6.30
C ASN A 713 0.86 -5.24 -7.15
N LYS A 714 2.07 -5.77 -7.40
CA LYS A 714 2.30 -6.90 -8.29
C LYS A 714 1.76 -6.69 -9.70
N MET A 715 1.58 -5.44 -10.13
CA MET A 715 1.31 -5.10 -11.51
C MET A 715 2.62 -4.97 -12.26
N VAL A 716 2.71 -5.62 -13.41
CA VAL A 716 3.86 -5.51 -14.30
C VAL A 716 3.53 -4.60 -15.46
N THR A 717 4.46 -3.69 -15.77
CA THR A 717 4.47 -2.90 -16.99
C THR A 717 5.64 -3.39 -17.84
N ILE A 718 5.35 -4.01 -18.97
CA ILE A 718 6.34 -4.49 -19.93
C ILE A 718 6.35 -3.54 -21.12
N SER A 719 7.45 -2.84 -21.32
CA SER A 719 7.70 -1.99 -22.48
C SER A 719 8.46 -2.79 -23.52
N LEU A 720 7.93 -2.84 -24.75
CA LEU A 720 8.46 -3.60 -25.88
C LEU A 720 8.73 -2.65 -27.05
N THR A 721 9.90 -2.74 -27.65
CA THR A 721 10.16 -2.13 -28.97
C THR A 721 10.25 -3.26 -29.99
N ILE A 722 9.32 -3.30 -30.93
CA ILE A 722 9.21 -4.36 -31.93
C ILE A 722 9.31 -3.81 -33.33
N GLY A 723 9.90 -4.59 -34.27
CA GLY A 723 9.92 -4.28 -35.68
C GLY A 723 8.67 -4.82 -36.37
N VAL A 724 7.92 -3.94 -37.05
CA VAL A 724 6.72 -4.30 -37.82
C VAL A 724 6.75 -3.68 -39.20
N ARG A 725 6.06 -4.30 -40.16
CA ARG A 725 5.99 -3.82 -41.54
C ARG A 725 4.94 -2.76 -41.77
N ASN A 726 3.81 -2.87 -41.06
CA ASN A 726 2.68 -1.98 -41.22
C ASN A 726 1.75 -2.02 -40.01
N LEU A 727 0.75 -1.13 -39.99
CA LEU A 727 -0.23 -0.99 -38.93
C LEU A 727 -1.07 -2.27 -38.72
N ARG A 728 -1.39 -3.02 -39.79
CA ARG A 728 -2.16 -4.27 -39.70
C ARG A 728 -1.43 -5.35 -38.92
N GLN A 729 -0.11 -5.51 -39.16
CA GLN A 729 0.71 -6.45 -38.39
C GLN A 729 0.80 -6.04 -36.93
N LEU A 730 0.94 -4.73 -36.65
CA LEU A 730 0.97 -4.22 -35.29
C LEU A 730 -0.35 -4.52 -34.54
N GLN A 731 -1.49 -4.33 -35.20
CA GLN A 731 -2.81 -4.64 -34.61
C GLN A 731 -2.96 -6.12 -34.28
N LEU A 732 -2.53 -7.02 -35.17
CA LEU A 732 -2.56 -8.46 -34.89
C LEU A 732 -1.71 -8.83 -33.66
N ILE A 733 -0.54 -8.22 -33.52
CA ILE A 733 0.31 -8.43 -32.34
C ILE A 733 -0.36 -7.90 -31.08
N MET A 734 -0.93 -6.71 -31.13
CA MET A 734 -1.63 -6.12 -29.97
C MET A 734 -2.83 -6.95 -29.55
N ASP A 735 -3.60 -7.49 -30.48
CA ASP A 735 -4.75 -8.33 -30.19
C ASP A 735 -4.33 -9.71 -29.64
N GLY A 736 -3.23 -10.28 -30.16
CA GLY A 736 -2.64 -11.48 -29.58
C GLY A 736 -2.18 -11.28 -28.13
N LEU A 737 -1.58 -10.13 -27.82
CA LEU A 737 -1.16 -9.76 -26.46
C LEU A 737 -2.32 -9.53 -25.51
N LYS A 738 -3.45 -8.97 -25.98
CA LYS A 738 -4.67 -8.78 -25.18
C LYS A 738 -5.32 -10.09 -24.75
N ASN A 739 -5.13 -11.17 -25.54
CA ASN A 739 -5.69 -12.48 -25.26
C ASN A 739 -4.88 -13.29 -24.23
N ILE A 740 -3.71 -12.80 -23.81
CA ILE A 740 -2.90 -13.46 -22.79
C ILE A 740 -3.59 -13.31 -21.43
N PRO A 741 -3.83 -14.40 -20.67
CA PRO A 741 -4.38 -14.32 -19.33
C PRO A 741 -3.54 -13.39 -18.44
N ASP A 742 -4.22 -12.54 -17.65
CA ASP A 742 -3.60 -11.56 -16.75
C ASP A 742 -2.97 -10.34 -17.44
N VAL A 743 -3.10 -10.16 -18.75
CA VAL A 743 -2.83 -8.91 -19.46
C VAL A 743 -4.12 -8.09 -19.52
N TYR A 744 -4.07 -6.83 -19.08
CA TYR A 744 -5.25 -5.96 -18.97
C TYR A 744 -5.24 -4.78 -19.94
N VAL A 745 -4.04 -4.28 -20.25
CA VAL A 745 -3.87 -3.13 -21.14
C VAL A 745 -2.73 -3.42 -22.11
N VAL A 746 -2.99 -3.23 -23.39
CA VAL A 746 -1.97 -3.19 -24.45
C VAL A 746 -2.19 -1.90 -25.20
N LYS A 747 -1.21 -1.02 -25.17
CA LYS A 747 -1.26 0.26 -25.85
C LYS A 747 0.05 0.56 -26.56
N ARG A 748 -0.05 1.30 -27.67
CA ARG A 748 1.11 1.87 -28.34
C ARG A 748 1.54 3.15 -27.64
N ILE A 749 2.81 3.31 -27.34
CA ILE A 749 3.35 4.46 -26.63
C ILE A 749 3.59 5.60 -27.62
N ILE A 750 3.28 6.82 -27.20
CA ILE A 750 3.77 8.07 -27.78
C ILE A 750 4.67 8.67 -26.69
N ARG A 751 5.95 8.86 -27.00
CA ARG A 751 6.96 9.36 -26.05
C ARG A 751 6.90 10.88 -25.90
#